data_9dbd02742853ba9af7d8a63d7960ee68
#
_entry.id   9dbd02742853ba9af7d8a63d7960ee68
#
_cell.length_a   1.000
_cell.length_b   1.000
_cell.length_c   1.000
_cell.angle_alpha   90.00
_cell.angle_beta   90.00
_cell.angle_gamma   90.00
#
_symmetry.space_group_name_H-M   'P 1'
#
loop_
_entity.id
_entity.type
_entity.pdbx_description
1 polymer ?
#
loop_
_entity_poly.entity_id
_entity_poly.type
_entity_poly.pdbx_seq_one_letter_code
_entity_poly.pdbx_strand_id
1 'polypeptide(L)'
;MYEKIWNQNKIAFGGDYNPEQWDEATWEDDMRLFRLAHIDTVTLNVFSWAMLQPDESTYDFTKLDRIMELVKKNGLKVVLATSTGAHPAWMAHRYPEILRTEFNGMKRKFGGRHNSCPNSPVYRMYSARLAEKLAEHYKDYDNIVAWHISNEYGGECYCENCEKAFRVWLKKKYHTIEEVNRVWDTAFWGHTFYDWEEIVLPNLLSEHFAYERTMFQGISLDYRRFNSDSILECYRLEYEAVKRHTPDIPVTTNLMGFYKPLDYQKWAKYMDMVSWDNYPSNQDTPAQIALSHELMRGIGGGKPFLLMEQTPSVTNWLPYNALKRPGVMRLWSYQAVAHGADSVMFFQMRRSIGACEKYHGAIIDHVGNENTRVFREAAALGAELKALGDETLGARARKEAAILFDWDNWWAIEYSAGPSVLLKYRDEIQNYYTALYKQNMATDIIGVEDDFSDYRVIIAPVLYMVKPGVDEKIKAFVQAGGIFVTTFFSGYVDDHDLVVTGGYPGKLRDLLGIWVEESDALPEGETNHFTWKGARHEAVLLCDLLHLEGAEVLATYEEDFYAGMPVLTKKRYGAGAAYYVAVRSDALFYEALIREICEKAGITPVAQTPGGVEAVLRVGRDEKKEFLFLLNHEKIEQSVPVEQDATDLVTGMEWKKGSKLTLPAYGVAILKRSV
;
A
#
# COMPACT_ATOMS: atom_id res chain seq x y z
N MET A 1 21.26 -14.06 -2.65
CA MET A 1 22.15 -12.96 -2.18
C MET A 1 21.25 -11.74 -2.00
N TYR A 2 21.11 -11.24 -0.80
CA TYR A 2 20.22 -10.10 -0.54
C TYR A 2 20.93 -8.80 -0.98
N GLU A 3 20.50 -8.22 -2.08
CA GLU A 3 20.98 -6.92 -2.51
C GLU A 3 20.40 -5.83 -1.60
N LYS A 4 21.24 -4.86 -1.22
CA LYS A 4 20.74 -3.63 -0.58
C LYS A 4 19.84 -2.92 -1.59
N ILE A 5 18.66 -2.49 -1.16
CA ILE A 5 17.74 -1.73 -2.02
C ILE A 5 18.31 -0.34 -2.40
N TRP A 6 19.22 0.19 -1.58
CA TRP A 6 19.96 1.40 -1.83
C TRP A 6 21.32 1.42 -1.10
N ASN A 7 22.19 2.33 -1.45
CA ASN A 7 23.55 2.40 -0.90
C ASN A 7 23.59 3.11 0.46
N GLN A 8 22.95 2.50 1.46
CA GLN A 8 23.00 2.94 2.86
C GLN A 8 23.64 1.87 3.74
N ASN A 9 24.24 2.31 4.84
CA ASN A 9 24.88 1.44 5.83
C ASN A 9 24.16 1.45 7.20
N LYS A 10 22.97 2.05 7.26
CA LYS A 10 22.06 2.09 8.39
C LYS A 10 20.67 2.46 7.90
N ILE A 11 19.63 2.34 8.76
CA ILE A 11 18.30 2.88 8.51
C ILE A 11 18.43 4.39 8.30
N ALA A 12 17.98 4.89 7.14
CA ALA A 12 18.03 6.32 6.86
C ALA A 12 17.06 7.09 7.75
N PHE A 13 17.47 8.27 8.21
CA PHE A 13 16.67 9.10 9.09
C PHE A 13 16.67 10.55 8.65
N GLY A 14 15.48 11.10 8.40
CA GLY A 14 15.32 12.48 7.96
C GLY A 14 13.96 12.76 7.38
N GLY A 15 13.89 13.33 6.17
CA GLY A 15 12.62 13.61 5.50
C GLY A 15 12.67 14.74 4.49
N ASP A 16 11.49 15.23 4.14
CA ASP A 16 11.32 16.27 3.14
C ASP A 16 11.82 17.62 3.67
N TYR A 17 12.77 18.17 2.95
CA TYR A 17 13.36 19.46 3.25
C TYR A 17 13.10 20.42 2.09
N ASN A 18 12.39 21.52 2.35
CA ASN A 18 11.96 22.52 1.38
C ASN A 18 12.64 23.89 1.65
N PRO A 19 13.99 23.98 1.56
CA PRO A 19 14.73 25.21 1.87
C PRO A 19 14.42 26.33 0.90
N GLU A 20 13.91 26.03 -0.30
CA GLU A 20 13.50 27.03 -1.27
C GLU A 20 12.39 27.98 -0.76
N GLN A 21 11.65 27.57 0.27
CA GLN A 21 10.63 28.37 0.94
C GLN A 21 11.22 29.36 1.98
N TRP A 22 12.53 29.28 2.26
CA TRP A 22 13.20 30.03 3.33
C TRP A 22 14.43 30.79 2.81
N ASP A 23 14.91 31.73 3.61
CA ASP A 23 16.18 32.43 3.34
C ASP A 23 17.41 31.56 3.70
N GLU A 24 18.56 31.96 3.22
CA GLU A 24 19.81 31.21 3.39
C GLU A 24 20.32 31.22 4.83
N ALA A 25 20.01 32.25 5.62
CA ALA A 25 20.36 32.30 7.03
C ALA A 25 19.63 31.17 7.80
N THR A 26 18.38 30.90 7.41
CA THR A 26 17.61 29.78 7.94
C THR A 26 18.24 28.43 7.54
N TRP A 27 18.76 28.28 6.32
CA TRP A 27 19.36 27.02 5.90
C TRP A 27 20.59 26.64 6.75
N GLU A 28 21.45 27.60 7.11
CA GLU A 28 22.61 27.34 7.97
C GLU A 28 22.21 26.88 9.38
N ASP A 29 21.16 27.48 9.95
CA ASP A 29 20.62 27.03 11.24
C ASP A 29 19.96 25.66 11.16
N ASP A 30 19.28 25.34 10.04
CA ASP A 30 18.73 24.02 9.80
C ASP A 30 19.83 22.94 9.82
N MET A 31 21.00 23.21 9.23
CA MET A 31 22.12 22.27 9.27
C MET A 31 22.63 22.02 10.70
N ARG A 32 22.59 23.04 11.55
CA ARG A 32 22.89 22.89 12.98
C ARG A 32 21.87 21.99 13.68
N LEU A 33 20.58 22.25 13.44
CA LEU A 33 19.48 21.49 14.02
C LEU A 33 19.46 20.04 13.51
N PHE A 34 19.72 19.81 12.25
CA PHE A 34 19.81 18.46 11.68
C PHE A 34 20.91 17.63 12.34
N ARG A 35 22.09 18.23 12.60
CA ARG A 35 23.16 17.53 13.36
C ARG A 35 22.72 17.17 14.77
N LEU A 36 21.99 18.08 15.47
CA LEU A 36 21.46 17.81 16.82
C LEU A 36 20.40 16.70 16.81
N ALA A 37 19.59 16.63 15.77
CA ALA A 37 18.56 15.60 15.62
C ALA A 37 19.06 14.28 14.99
N HIS A 38 20.36 14.19 14.65
CA HIS A 38 20.98 13.04 13.98
C HIS A 38 20.39 12.75 12.59
N ILE A 39 19.85 13.76 11.90
CA ILE A 39 19.39 13.65 10.51
C ILE A 39 20.58 13.31 9.61
N ASP A 40 20.39 12.35 8.69
CA ASP A 40 21.42 11.92 7.75
C ASP A 40 20.98 11.93 6.29
N THR A 41 19.68 11.98 6.04
CA THR A 41 19.11 11.90 4.68
C THR A 41 17.99 12.93 4.55
N VAL A 42 17.95 13.65 3.43
CA VAL A 42 16.88 14.60 3.11
C VAL A 42 16.34 14.34 1.71
N THR A 43 15.02 14.48 1.54
CA THR A 43 14.38 14.56 0.23
C THR A 43 14.34 16.04 -0.18
N LEU A 44 14.84 16.35 -1.36
CA LEU A 44 14.94 17.72 -1.89
C LEU A 44 14.20 17.87 -3.20
N ASN A 45 13.76 19.10 -3.48
CA ASN A 45 13.28 19.52 -4.80
C ASN A 45 11.95 18.90 -5.23
N VAL A 46 11.04 18.59 -4.29
CA VAL A 46 9.80 17.85 -4.59
C VAL A 46 8.86 18.64 -5.51
N PHE A 47 8.68 19.95 -5.28
CA PHE A 47 7.73 20.80 -6.01
C PHE A 47 8.37 22.07 -6.60
N SER A 48 9.61 22.01 -7.03
CA SER A 48 10.39 23.19 -7.47
C SER A 48 10.39 23.41 -8.98
N TRP A 49 9.52 22.77 -9.78
CA TRP A 49 9.56 22.87 -11.25
C TRP A 49 9.57 24.31 -11.76
N ALA A 50 8.69 25.18 -11.22
CA ALA A 50 8.63 26.58 -11.63
C ALA A 50 9.91 27.37 -11.32
N MET A 51 10.63 27.00 -10.23
CA MET A 51 11.93 27.58 -9.91
C MET A 51 13.01 27.12 -10.88
N LEU A 52 13.02 25.82 -11.22
CA LEU A 52 14.01 25.21 -12.10
C LEU A 52 13.80 25.57 -13.58
N GLN A 53 12.56 25.81 -13.98
CA GLN A 53 12.17 26.14 -15.34
C GLN A 53 11.16 27.31 -15.34
N PRO A 54 11.65 28.56 -15.16
CA PRO A 54 10.80 29.74 -15.06
C PRO A 54 10.07 30.10 -16.36
N ASP A 55 10.59 29.64 -17.50
CA ASP A 55 9.94 29.75 -18.83
C ASP A 55 10.26 28.50 -19.66
N GLU A 56 9.71 28.45 -20.88
CA GLU A 56 9.82 27.30 -21.76
C GLU A 56 11.26 26.91 -22.14
N SER A 57 12.14 27.88 -22.25
CA SER A 57 13.49 27.73 -22.78
C SER A 57 14.58 27.75 -21.73
N THR A 58 14.29 28.29 -20.55
CA THR A 58 15.26 28.55 -19.49
C THR A 58 15.25 27.47 -18.44
N TYR A 59 16.41 26.93 -18.12
CA TYR A 59 16.63 26.08 -16.94
C TYR A 59 17.61 26.78 -16.00
N ASP A 60 17.23 26.98 -14.74
CA ASP A 60 18.03 27.64 -13.71
C ASP A 60 18.17 26.74 -12.48
N PHE A 61 19.35 26.17 -12.29
CA PHE A 61 19.68 25.33 -11.13
C PHE A 61 20.41 26.07 -10.02
N THR A 62 20.67 27.38 -10.18
CA THR A 62 21.51 28.17 -9.27
C THR A 62 21.10 28.04 -7.79
N LYS A 63 19.81 28.13 -7.49
CA LYS A 63 19.33 27.99 -6.10
C LYS A 63 19.48 26.56 -5.61
N LEU A 64 19.14 25.58 -6.43
CA LEU A 64 19.28 24.16 -6.08
C LEU A 64 20.73 23.75 -5.90
N ASP A 65 21.66 24.27 -6.72
CA ASP A 65 23.11 24.05 -6.58
C ASP A 65 23.59 24.47 -5.20
N ARG A 66 23.20 25.68 -4.75
CA ARG A 66 23.55 26.19 -3.40
C ARG A 66 23.02 25.31 -2.29
N ILE A 67 21.81 24.82 -2.43
CA ILE A 67 21.20 23.87 -1.48
C ILE A 67 21.98 22.55 -1.48
N MET A 68 22.25 21.98 -2.64
CA MET A 68 22.98 20.71 -2.80
C MET A 68 24.41 20.80 -2.23
N GLU A 69 25.13 21.89 -2.47
CA GLU A 69 26.43 22.12 -1.87
C GLU A 69 26.37 22.24 -0.35
N LEU A 70 25.37 22.93 0.18
CA LEU A 70 25.18 23.08 1.63
C LEU A 70 24.94 21.72 2.31
N VAL A 71 24.03 20.91 1.78
CA VAL A 71 23.72 19.58 2.36
C VAL A 71 24.90 18.63 2.21
N LYS A 72 25.63 18.67 1.08
CA LYS A 72 26.85 17.90 0.87
C LYS A 72 27.95 18.27 1.85
N LYS A 73 28.22 19.57 2.04
CA LYS A 73 29.17 20.10 3.03
C LYS A 73 28.86 19.63 4.46
N ASN A 74 27.58 19.43 4.78
CA ASN A 74 27.14 18.94 6.10
C ASN A 74 27.04 17.41 6.19
N GLY A 75 27.46 16.66 5.17
CA GLY A 75 27.53 15.20 5.16
C GLY A 75 26.18 14.50 5.02
N LEU A 76 25.16 15.22 4.55
CA LEU A 76 23.82 14.66 4.34
C LEU A 76 23.73 13.93 3.01
N LYS A 77 22.98 12.82 3.00
CA LYS A 77 22.54 12.11 1.80
C LYS A 77 21.28 12.75 1.25
N VAL A 78 21.10 12.63 -0.06
CA VAL A 78 19.98 13.25 -0.77
C VAL A 78 19.18 12.20 -1.53
N VAL A 79 17.88 12.22 -1.34
CA VAL A 79 16.90 11.68 -2.26
C VAL A 79 16.43 12.84 -3.13
N LEU A 80 16.84 12.88 -4.39
CA LEU A 80 16.60 14.04 -5.26
C LEU A 80 15.34 13.84 -6.09
N ALA A 81 14.36 14.74 -5.92
CA ALA A 81 13.09 14.66 -6.65
C ALA A 81 13.16 15.37 -8.02
N THR A 82 12.34 14.87 -8.98
CA THR A 82 12.25 15.46 -10.33
C THR A 82 11.33 16.66 -10.42
N SER A 83 10.59 17.01 -9.36
CA SER A 83 9.71 18.17 -9.26
C SER A 83 8.43 18.13 -10.12
N THR A 84 8.14 17.07 -10.83
CA THR A 84 7.12 17.04 -11.89
C THR A 84 5.68 16.90 -11.41
N GLY A 85 5.46 16.76 -10.10
CA GLY A 85 4.13 16.70 -9.49
C GLY A 85 3.31 18.00 -9.60
N ALA A 86 3.97 19.13 -9.85
CA ALA A 86 3.31 20.43 -10.02
C ALA A 86 3.91 21.21 -11.19
N HIS A 87 3.19 21.24 -12.31
CA HIS A 87 3.64 21.98 -13.51
C HIS A 87 3.65 23.49 -13.28
N PRO A 88 4.58 24.26 -13.94
CA PRO A 88 4.64 25.71 -13.79
C PRO A 88 3.47 26.41 -14.48
N ALA A 89 3.18 27.63 -14.01
CA ALA A 89 2.06 28.43 -14.51
C ALA A 89 2.15 28.74 -16.02
N TRP A 90 3.36 29.01 -16.54
CA TRP A 90 3.56 29.28 -17.96
C TRP A 90 3.11 28.11 -18.84
N MET A 91 3.29 26.86 -18.38
CA MET A 91 2.93 25.67 -19.12
C MET A 91 1.41 25.55 -19.23
N ALA A 92 0.67 25.73 -18.13
CA ALA A 92 -0.80 25.74 -18.16
C ALA A 92 -1.38 26.89 -18.99
N HIS A 93 -0.71 28.07 -19.00
CA HIS A 93 -1.12 29.22 -19.79
C HIS A 93 -0.89 28.99 -21.29
N ARG A 94 0.27 28.49 -21.67
CA ARG A 94 0.67 28.29 -23.08
C ARG A 94 0.06 27.04 -23.71
N TYR A 95 -0.11 25.99 -22.90
CA TYR A 95 -0.58 24.67 -23.31
C TYR A 95 -1.79 24.22 -22.47
N PRO A 96 -2.95 24.90 -22.56
CA PRO A 96 -4.11 24.60 -21.71
C PRO A 96 -4.67 23.17 -21.89
N GLU A 97 -4.25 22.43 -22.93
CA GLU A 97 -4.60 21.04 -23.15
C GLU A 97 -3.97 20.08 -22.12
N ILE A 98 -2.89 20.51 -21.44
CA ILE A 98 -2.28 19.72 -20.37
C ILE A 98 -3.18 19.57 -19.15
N LEU A 99 -4.17 20.45 -18.98
CA LEU A 99 -4.99 20.49 -17.79
C LEU A 99 -6.00 19.34 -17.78
N ARG A 100 -6.08 18.63 -16.66
CA ARG A 100 -7.03 17.53 -16.45
C ARG A 100 -8.47 17.97 -16.61
N THR A 101 -9.28 17.03 -17.07
CA THR A 101 -10.74 17.10 -17.00
C THR A 101 -11.21 16.12 -15.93
N GLU A 102 -12.08 16.60 -15.04
CA GLU A 102 -12.65 15.83 -13.94
C GLU A 102 -13.71 14.84 -14.46
N PHE A 103 -14.09 13.89 -13.60
CA PHE A 103 -15.15 12.92 -13.86
C PHE A 103 -16.49 13.56 -14.28
N ASN A 104 -16.81 14.76 -13.77
CA ASN A 104 -18.01 15.53 -14.11
C ASN A 104 -17.86 16.39 -15.38
N GLY A 105 -16.74 16.27 -16.11
CA GLY A 105 -16.46 17.03 -17.33
C GLY A 105 -15.86 18.42 -17.11
N MET A 106 -15.69 18.88 -15.88
CA MET A 106 -15.08 20.20 -15.61
C MET A 106 -13.57 20.14 -15.81
N LYS A 107 -13.03 21.09 -16.57
CA LYS A 107 -11.60 21.24 -16.79
C LYS A 107 -10.94 21.99 -15.63
N ARG A 108 -9.87 21.42 -15.07
CA ARG A 108 -9.07 22.04 -14.01
C ARG A 108 -8.36 23.30 -14.53
N LYS A 109 -7.89 24.10 -13.58
CA LYS A 109 -7.04 25.26 -13.80
C LYS A 109 -5.69 25.05 -13.16
N PHE A 110 -4.73 25.92 -13.45
CA PHE A 110 -3.48 25.99 -12.68
C PHE A 110 -3.76 26.27 -11.20
N GLY A 111 -2.98 25.69 -10.31
CA GLY A 111 -3.01 26.02 -8.87
C GLY A 111 -2.93 24.84 -7.91
N GLY A 112 -3.16 23.61 -8.33
CA GLY A 112 -2.96 22.43 -7.50
C GLY A 112 -1.84 21.54 -8.05
N ARG A 113 -1.42 20.56 -7.24
CA ARG A 113 -0.55 19.49 -7.71
C ARG A 113 -1.38 18.45 -8.50
N HIS A 114 -0.73 17.66 -9.38
CA HIS A 114 -1.35 16.62 -10.22
C HIS A 114 -2.52 17.12 -11.10
N ASN A 115 -2.47 18.37 -11.54
CA ASN A 115 -3.46 18.94 -12.46
C ASN A 115 -3.15 18.67 -13.94
N SER A 116 -2.07 17.93 -14.24
CA SER A 116 -1.67 17.60 -15.60
C SER A 116 -2.32 16.30 -16.09
N CYS A 117 -2.79 16.30 -17.34
CA CYS A 117 -3.25 15.10 -18.02
C CYS A 117 -2.06 14.14 -18.27
N PRO A 118 -2.13 12.88 -17.83
CA PRO A 118 -1.05 11.92 -18.02
C PRO A 118 -0.85 11.51 -19.49
N ASN A 119 -1.81 11.83 -20.37
CA ASN A 119 -1.75 11.54 -21.79
C ASN A 119 -1.47 12.78 -22.64
N SER A 120 -1.18 13.94 -22.03
CA SER A 120 -0.72 15.11 -22.77
C SER A 120 0.69 14.89 -23.31
N PRO A 121 0.91 14.97 -24.64
CA PRO A 121 2.25 14.87 -25.21
C PRO A 121 3.20 15.98 -24.69
N VAL A 122 2.67 17.17 -24.45
CA VAL A 122 3.42 18.32 -23.95
C VAL A 122 3.88 18.07 -22.52
N TYR A 123 2.99 17.63 -21.63
CA TYR A 123 3.36 17.33 -20.25
C TYR A 123 4.42 16.22 -20.20
N ARG A 124 4.23 15.11 -20.91
CA ARG A 124 5.19 14.00 -20.98
C ARG A 124 6.55 14.44 -21.49
N MET A 125 6.58 15.26 -22.51
CA MET A 125 7.84 15.79 -23.07
C MET A 125 8.59 16.66 -22.07
N TYR A 126 7.92 17.60 -21.41
CA TYR A 126 8.60 18.52 -20.49
C TYR A 126 8.97 17.86 -19.18
N SER A 127 8.16 16.93 -18.63
CA SER A 127 8.53 16.20 -17.42
C SER A 127 9.75 15.32 -17.64
N ALA A 128 9.80 14.55 -18.71
CA ALA A 128 10.96 13.73 -19.05
C ALA A 128 12.22 14.59 -19.32
N ARG A 129 12.05 15.74 -20.00
CA ARG A 129 13.17 16.67 -20.27
C ARG A 129 13.72 17.29 -18.99
N LEU A 130 12.85 17.69 -18.04
CA LEU A 130 13.31 18.20 -16.75
C LEU A 130 14.09 17.15 -15.97
N ALA A 131 13.54 15.92 -15.89
CA ALA A 131 14.21 14.79 -15.24
C ALA A 131 15.58 14.50 -15.86
N GLU A 132 15.68 14.52 -17.20
CA GLU A 132 16.95 14.35 -17.92
C GLU A 132 17.96 15.47 -17.59
N LYS A 133 17.50 16.74 -17.61
CA LYS A 133 18.37 17.90 -17.29
C LYS A 133 18.87 17.87 -15.85
N LEU A 134 18.02 17.48 -14.90
CA LEU A 134 18.44 17.29 -13.51
C LEU A 134 19.48 16.16 -13.38
N ALA A 135 19.23 15.02 -14.00
CA ALA A 135 20.15 13.88 -13.93
C ALA A 135 21.49 14.17 -14.61
N GLU A 136 21.50 14.85 -15.76
CA GLU A 136 22.70 15.31 -16.45
C GLU A 136 23.54 16.27 -15.59
N HIS A 137 22.85 17.22 -14.90
CA HIS A 137 23.49 18.26 -14.09
C HIS A 137 24.10 17.69 -12.79
N TYR A 138 23.37 16.76 -12.12
CA TYR A 138 23.78 16.25 -10.82
C TYR A 138 24.46 14.85 -10.86
N LYS A 139 24.79 14.30 -12.03
CA LYS A 139 25.35 12.95 -12.17
C LYS A 139 26.65 12.69 -11.38
N ASP A 140 27.43 13.74 -11.12
CA ASP A 140 28.70 13.64 -10.42
C ASP A 140 28.60 13.92 -8.90
N TYR A 141 27.36 14.07 -8.37
CA TYR A 141 27.12 14.27 -6.93
C TYR A 141 27.06 12.92 -6.22
N ASP A 142 28.07 12.64 -5.41
CA ASP A 142 28.26 11.36 -4.70
C ASP A 142 27.37 11.18 -3.46
N ASN A 143 26.64 12.23 -3.06
CA ASN A 143 25.71 12.21 -1.95
C ASN A 143 24.25 11.95 -2.37
N ILE A 144 23.95 11.82 -3.66
CA ILE A 144 22.63 11.39 -4.13
C ILE A 144 22.53 9.86 -3.97
N VAL A 145 21.58 9.39 -3.17
CA VAL A 145 21.39 7.97 -2.87
C VAL A 145 20.19 7.35 -3.55
N ALA A 146 19.24 8.17 -4.01
CA ALA A 146 18.09 7.75 -4.79
C ALA A 146 17.51 8.93 -5.59
N TRP A 147 16.82 8.61 -6.68
CA TRP A 147 15.90 9.52 -7.37
C TRP A 147 14.48 9.29 -6.90
N HIS A 148 13.78 10.40 -6.65
CA HIS A 148 12.36 10.42 -6.36
C HIS A 148 11.61 11.01 -7.57
N ILE A 149 10.96 10.17 -8.35
CA ILE A 149 10.21 10.63 -9.53
C ILE A 149 8.89 11.24 -9.11
N SER A 150 8.68 12.52 -9.46
CA SER A 150 7.45 13.26 -9.14
C SER A 150 7.14 13.29 -7.65
N ASN A 151 5.94 13.01 -7.24
CA ASN A 151 5.49 12.81 -5.85
C ASN A 151 4.05 12.29 -5.83
N GLU A 152 3.77 11.22 -5.08
CA GLU A 152 2.41 10.72 -4.84
C GLU A 152 1.52 10.76 -6.11
N TYR A 153 1.96 10.11 -7.16
CA TYR A 153 1.19 10.07 -8.41
C TYR A 153 -0.27 9.72 -8.14
N GLY A 154 -1.20 10.47 -8.72
CA GLY A 154 -2.60 10.24 -8.43
C GLY A 154 -3.56 10.93 -9.38
N GLY A 155 -4.84 10.74 -9.06
CA GLY A 155 -5.97 11.29 -9.78
C GLY A 155 -6.27 10.59 -11.09
N GLU A 156 -7.27 11.12 -11.78
CA GLU A 156 -7.80 10.62 -13.04
C GLU A 156 -8.02 11.77 -14.00
N CYS A 157 -8.09 11.48 -15.29
CA CYS A 157 -8.30 12.52 -16.30
C CYS A 157 -9.23 12.00 -17.40
N TYR A 158 -10.27 12.75 -17.71
CA TYR A 158 -11.34 12.41 -18.65
C TYR A 158 -11.38 13.39 -19.84
N CYS A 159 -10.21 13.83 -20.31
CA CYS A 159 -10.11 14.77 -21.43
C CYS A 159 -9.97 14.06 -22.80
N GLU A 160 -10.02 14.84 -23.86
CA GLU A 160 -9.87 14.33 -25.25
C GLU A 160 -8.55 13.58 -25.50
N ASN A 161 -7.43 14.00 -24.85
CA ASN A 161 -6.16 13.27 -24.96
C ASN A 161 -6.29 11.87 -24.34
N CYS A 162 -6.98 11.75 -23.21
CA CYS A 162 -7.25 10.46 -22.58
C CYS A 162 -8.18 9.60 -23.45
N GLU A 163 -9.21 10.18 -24.08
CA GLU A 163 -10.11 9.43 -24.95
C GLU A 163 -9.37 8.83 -26.17
N LYS A 164 -8.56 9.65 -26.84
CA LYS A 164 -7.73 9.18 -27.97
C LYS A 164 -6.75 8.09 -27.53
N ALA A 165 -6.09 8.28 -26.38
CA ALA A 165 -5.13 7.32 -25.86
C ALA A 165 -5.82 6.02 -25.40
N PHE A 166 -7.03 6.09 -24.82
CA PHE A 166 -7.81 4.93 -24.41
C PHE A 166 -8.20 4.04 -25.61
N ARG A 167 -8.64 4.64 -26.70
CA ARG A 167 -8.90 3.90 -27.96
C ARG A 167 -7.65 3.19 -28.47
N VAL A 168 -6.48 3.82 -28.41
CA VAL A 168 -5.21 3.18 -28.78
C VAL A 168 -4.87 2.03 -27.83
N TRP A 169 -5.07 2.20 -26.53
CA TRP A 169 -4.84 1.18 -25.53
C TRP A 169 -5.76 -0.04 -25.75
N LEU A 170 -7.04 0.19 -26.03
CA LEU A 170 -8.02 -0.85 -26.35
C LEU A 170 -7.65 -1.62 -27.63
N LYS A 171 -7.26 -0.90 -28.69
CA LYS A 171 -6.76 -1.53 -29.93
C LYS A 171 -5.59 -2.45 -29.68
N LYS A 172 -4.66 -2.06 -28.81
CA LYS A 172 -3.51 -2.89 -28.42
C LYS A 172 -3.92 -4.11 -27.59
N LYS A 173 -4.92 -3.96 -26.71
CA LYS A 173 -5.37 -5.02 -25.82
C LYS A 173 -6.24 -6.06 -26.54
N TYR A 174 -7.21 -5.61 -27.33
CA TYR A 174 -8.27 -6.45 -27.88
C TYR A 174 -8.18 -6.71 -29.40
N HIS A 175 -7.39 -5.94 -30.11
CA HIS A 175 -7.11 -6.02 -31.55
C HIS A 175 -8.30 -5.72 -32.46
N THR A 176 -9.53 -6.17 -32.16
CA THR A 176 -10.74 -5.93 -32.96
C THR A 176 -11.85 -5.32 -32.12
N ILE A 177 -12.78 -4.63 -32.80
CA ILE A 177 -13.96 -4.02 -32.15
C ILE A 177 -14.97 -5.11 -31.72
N GLU A 178 -15.02 -6.21 -32.47
CA GLU A 178 -15.85 -7.37 -32.13
C GLU A 178 -15.42 -8.00 -30.80
N GLU A 179 -14.11 -8.07 -30.55
CA GLU A 179 -13.60 -8.59 -29.27
C GLU A 179 -13.93 -7.63 -28.12
N VAL A 180 -13.85 -6.31 -28.32
CA VAL A 180 -14.34 -5.32 -27.34
C VAL A 180 -15.81 -5.55 -27.02
N ASN A 181 -16.64 -5.68 -28.06
CA ASN A 181 -18.07 -5.94 -27.90
C ASN A 181 -18.34 -7.22 -27.09
N ARG A 182 -17.57 -8.28 -27.37
CA ARG A 182 -17.69 -9.55 -26.66
C ARG A 182 -17.32 -9.44 -25.18
N VAL A 183 -16.16 -8.84 -24.86
CA VAL A 183 -15.64 -8.77 -23.48
C VAL A 183 -16.34 -7.76 -22.60
N TRP A 184 -17.02 -6.77 -23.18
CA TRP A 184 -17.84 -5.80 -22.46
C TRP A 184 -19.32 -6.15 -22.44
N ASP A 185 -19.73 -7.24 -23.11
CA ASP A 185 -21.15 -7.61 -23.31
C ASP A 185 -22.00 -6.44 -23.83
N THR A 186 -21.54 -5.76 -24.87
CA THR A 186 -22.15 -4.53 -25.38
C THR A 186 -23.54 -4.73 -26.00
N ALA A 187 -23.98 -5.99 -26.16
CA ALA A 187 -25.36 -6.29 -26.50
C ALA A 187 -26.35 -5.81 -25.43
N PHE A 188 -25.89 -5.72 -24.18
CA PHE A 188 -26.68 -5.16 -23.08
C PHE A 188 -27.03 -3.68 -23.38
N TRP A 189 -28.32 -3.36 -23.34
CA TRP A 189 -28.90 -2.05 -23.69
C TRP A 189 -28.50 -1.50 -25.06
N GLY A 190 -28.05 -2.36 -26.00
CA GLY A 190 -27.73 -1.96 -27.37
C GLY A 190 -26.50 -1.07 -27.51
N HIS A 191 -25.48 -1.29 -26.70
CA HIS A 191 -24.21 -0.52 -26.67
C HIS A 191 -23.16 -1.07 -27.67
N THR A 192 -23.55 -1.87 -28.66
CA THR A 192 -22.64 -2.46 -29.63
C THR A 192 -21.92 -1.38 -30.45
N PHE A 193 -20.61 -1.41 -30.44
CA PHE A 193 -19.78 -0.50 -31.23
C PHE A 193 -19.43 -1.14 -32.59
N TYR A 194 -19.38 -0.32 -33.63
CA TYR A 194 -18.98 -0.71 -34.98
C TYR A 194 -17.70 -0.02 -35.44
N ASP A 195 -17.33 1.09 -34.79
CA ASP A 195 -16.10 1.83 -35.02
C ASP A 195 -15.46 2.21 -33.69
N TRP A 196 -14.12 2.23 -33.64
CA TRP A 196 -13.36 2.65 -32.49
C TRP A 196 -13.66 4.10 -32.06
N GLU A 197 -13.99 4.96 -33.03
CA GLU A 197 -14.29 6.36 -32.73
C GLU A 197 -15.64 6.58 -32.03
N GLU A 198 -16.49 5.54 -31.98
CA GLU A 198 -17.75 5.56 -31.23
C GLU A 198 -17.52 5.37 -29.71
N ILE A 199 -16.35 4.83 -29.30
CA ILE A 199 -16.04 4.64 -27.91
C ILE A 199 -15.71 5.99 -27.24
N VAL A 200 -16.46 6.35 -26.20
CA VAL A 200 -16.26 7.53 -25.36
C VAL A 200 -15.80 7.12 -23.96
N LEU A 201 -15.25 8.08 -23.20
CA LEU A 201 -14.80 7.80 -21.84
C LEU A 201 -15.98 7.54 -20.89
N PRO A 202 -15.87 6.54 -19.99
CA PRO A 202 -16.88 6.29 -18.96
C PRO A 202 -16.77 7.34 -17.84
N ASN A 203 -17.61 8.35 -17.88
CA ASN A 203 -17.68 9.40 -16.85
C ASN A 203 -19.13 9.77 -16.55
N LEU A 204 -19.36 10.80 -15.73
CA LEU A 204 -20.70 11.23 -15.33
C LEU A 204 -21.60 11.63 -16.51
N LEU A 205 -21.01 11.98 -17.65
CA LEU A 205 -21.74 12.42 -18.86
C LEU A 205 -22.12 11.26 -19.79
N SER A 206 -21.58 10.06 -19.55
CA SER A 206 -21.82 8.89 -20.38
C SER A 206 -22.34 7.70 -19.57
N GLU A 207 -21.47 6.94 -18.96
CA GLU A 207 -21.76 5.62 -18.37
C GLU A 207 -22.19 5.67 -16.92
N HIS A 208 -21.61 6.59 -16.14
CA HIS A 208 -21.80 6.63 -14.71
C HIS A 208 -22.96 7.51 -14.31
N PHE A 209 -23.71 7.10 -13.31
CA PHE A 209 -24.65 7.97 -12.59
C PHE A 209 -24.10 8.42 -11.22
N ALA A 210 -22.99 7.81 -10.76
CA ALA A 210 -22.16 8.26 -9.63
C ALA A 210 -20.72 7.77 -9.84
N TYR A 211 -19.74 8.38 -9.17
CA TYR A 211 -18.31 8.07 -9.34
C TYR A 211 -17.97 6.58 -9.20
N GLU A 212 -18.60 5.89 -8.24
CA GLU A 212 -18.39 4.48 -7.99
C GLU A 212 -19.56 3.59 -8.45
N ARG A 213 -20.39 4.08 -9.36
CA ARG A 213 -21.54 3.34 -9.89
C ARG A 213 -21.62 3.48 -11.38
N THR A 214 -21.49 2.37 -12.07
CA THR A 214 -21.63 2.31 -13.54
C THR A 214 -22.72 1.32 -13.94
N MET A 215 -23.30 1.56 -15.12
CA MET A 215 -24.17 0.60 -15.79
C MET A 215 -23.38 -0.39 -16.64
N PHE A 216 -22.12 -0.09 -16.95
CA PHE A 216 -21.26 -0.85 -17.85
C PHE A 216 -19.90 -1.08 -17.20
N GLN A 217 -19.78 -2.20 -16.47
CA GLN A 217 -18.57 -2.54 -15.71
C GLN A 217 -17.35 -2.72 -16.60
N GLY A 218 -17.48 -3.40 -17.75
CA GLY A 218 -16.35 -3.72 -18.62
C GLY A 218 -15.54 -2.51 -19.07
N ILE A 219 -16.23 -1.48 -19.63
CA ILE A 219 -15.55 -0.25 -20.07
C ILE A 219 -14.98 0.53 -18.87
N SER A 220 -15.71 0.57 -17.76
CA SER A 220 -15.26 1.30 -16.57
C SER A 220 -14.04 0.65 -15.91
N LEU A 221 -14.01 -0.68 -15.84
CA LEU A 221 -12.86 -1.44 -15.35
C LEU A 221 -11.63 -1.23 -16.25
N ASP A 222 -11.81 -1.32 -17.56
CA ASP A 222 -10.72 -1.07 -18.50
C ASP A 222 -10.23 0.38 -18.46
N TYR A 223 -11.10 1.32 -18.17
CA TYR A 223 -10.68 2.71 -18.00
C TYR A 223 -9.80 2.90 -16.73
N ARG A 224 -10.10 2.22 -15.63
CA ARG A 224 -9.23 2.20 -14.44
C ARG A 224 -7.86 1.61 -14.75
N ARG A 225 -7.81 0.48 -15.43
CA ARG A 225 -6.56 -0.13 -15.90
C ARG A 225 -5.76 0.82 -16.78
N PHE A 226 -6.42 1.42 -17.77
CA PHE A 226 -5.83 2.39 -18.67
C PHE A 226 -5.30 3.64 -17.94
N ASN A 227 -6.05 4.19 -16.99
CA ASN A 227 -5.61 5.36 -16.23
C ASN A 227 -4.36 5.06 -15.40
N SER A 228 -4.34 3.92 -14.72
CA SER A 228 -3.16 3.46 -13.98
C SER A 228 -1.95 3.28 -14.91
N ASP A 229 -2.13 2.66 -16.08
CA ASP A 229 -1.09 2.47 -17.08
C ASP A 229 -0.58 3.80 -17.65
N SER A 230 -1.49 4.76 -17.88
CA SER A 230 -1.14 6.08 -18.42
C SER A 230 -0.28 6.90 -17.47
N ILE A 231 -0.56 6.82 -16.17
CA ILE A 231 0.22 7.51 -15.14
C ILE A 231 1.55 6.77 -14.92
N LEU A 232 1.55 5.44 -14.93
CA LEU A 232 2.77 4.63 -14.89
C LEU A 232 3.72 4.97 -16.06
N GLU A 233 3.19 5.26 -17.24
CA GLU A 233 4.01 5.68 -18.38
C GLU A 233 4.69 7.03 -18.12
N CYS A 234 4.05 7.97 -17.40
CA CYS A 234 4.71 9.21 -16.99
C CYS A 234 5.91 8.92 -16.08
N TYR A 235 5.73 8.04 -15.08
CA TYR A 235 6.82 7.59 -14.22
C TYR A 235 7.96 6.95 -15.03
N ARG A 236 7.65 6.05 -15.96
CA ARG A 236 8.63 5.34 -16.78
C ARG A 236 9.46 6.27 -17.66
N LEU A 237 8.83 7.27 -18.28
CA LEU A 237 9.53 8.26 -19.11
C LEU A 237 10.57 9.05 -18.30
N GLU A 238 10.24 9.44 -17.07
CA GLU A 238 11.19 10.12 -16.19
C GLU A 238 12.25 9.16 -15.63
N TYR A 239 11.86 7.93 -15.26
CA TYR A 239 12.78 6.87 -14.86
C TYR A 239 13.85 6.62 -15.91
N GLU A 240 13.45 6.42 -17.17
CA GLU A 240 14.37 6.22 -18.28
C GLU A 240 15.28 7.45 -18.52
N ALA A 241 14.72 8.66 -18.32
CA ALA A 241 15.49 9.91 -18.45
C ALA A 241 16.61 10.01 -17.41
N VAL A 242 16.33 9.73 -16.13
CA VAL A 242 17.37 9.79 -15.08
C VAL A 242 18.36 8.64 -15.21
N LYS A 243 17.93 7.43 -15.58
CA LYS A 243 18.82 6.26 -15.74
C LYS A 243 19.83 6.40 -16.87
N ARG A 244 19.58 7.23 -17.88
CA ARG A 244 20.55 7.51 -18.93
C ARG A 244 21.85 8.17 -18.41
N HIS A 245 21.75 8.96 -17.35
CA HIS A 245 22.87 9.71 -16.77
C HIS A 245 23.39 9.12 -15.46
N THR A 246 22.53 8.46 -14.71
CA THR A 246 22.82 7.89 -13.38
C THR A 246 22.31 6.45 -13.26
N PRO A 247 22.84 5.50 -14.07
CA PRO A 247 22.30 4.12 -14.14
C PRO A 247 22.39 3.38 -12.81
N ASP A 248 23.37 3.68 -11.98
CA ASP A 248 23.63 2.99 -10.71
C ASP A 248 22.84 3.57 -9.52
N ILE A 249 22.23 4.76 -9.66
CA ILE A 249 21.41 5.35 -8.61
C ILE A 249 19.99 4.75 -8.69
N PRO A 250 19.47 4.16 -7.61
CA PRO A 250 18.12 3.59 -7.60
C PRO A 250 17.04 4.69 -7.72
N VAL A 251 15.93 4.30 -8.31
CA VAL A 251 14.80 5.19 -8.62
C VAL A 251 13.54 4.68 -7.98
N THR A 252 12.80 5.57 -7.35
CA THR A 252 11.50 5.31 -6.71
C THR A 252 10.50 6.43 -6.97
N THR A 253 9.27 6.24 -6.56
CA THR A 253 8.25 7.26 -6.28
C THR A 253 7.47 6.84 -5.05
N ASN A 254 7.03 7.79 -4.24
CA ASN A 254 6.29 7.48 -3.02
C ASN A 254 4.85 7.06 -3.33
N LEU A 255 4.45 5.92 -2.79
CA LEU A 255 3.12 5.34 -2.93
C LEU A 255 2.25 5.74 -1.71
N MET A 256 0.94 5.68 -1.86
CA MET A 256 -0.01 6.13 -0.83
C MET A 256 -0.76 4.98 -0.13
N GLY A 257 -0.11 3.83 0.04
CA GLY A 257 -0.74 2.67 0.69
C GLY A 257 -1.89 2.07 -0.14
N PHE A 258 -3.05 1.87 0.47
CA PHE A 258 -4.26 1.42 -0.22
C PHE A 258 -4.88 2.55 -1.07
N TYR A 259 -4.19 2.93 -2.13
CA TYR A 259 -4.64 3.96 -3.05
C TYR A 259 -5.37 3.35 -4.25
N LYS A 260 -6.71 3.43 -4.24
CA LYS A 260 -7.58 2.73 -5.19
C LYS A 260 -7.32 3.07 -6.66
N PRO A 261 -7.03 4.34 -7.08
CA PRO A 261 -6.90 4.69 -8.49
C PRO A 261 -5.72 4.07 -9.25
N LEU A 262 -4.69 3.54 -8.57
CA LEU A 262 -3.46 3.03 -9.20
C LEU A 262 -3.14 1.61 -8.76
N ASP A 263 -2.91 0.71 -9.71
CA ASP A 263 -2.49 -0.67 -9.44
C ASP A 263 -1.01 -0.72 -9.06
N TYR A 264 -0.73 -0.61 -7.77
CA TYR A 264 0.63 -0.63 -7.25
C TYR A 264 1.35 -1.98 -7.37
N GLN A 265 0.63 -3.10 -7.51
CA GLN A 265 1.25 -4.39 -7.81
C GLN A 265 1.91 -4.38 -9.19
N LYS A 266 1.25 -3.76 -10.16
CA LYS A 266 1.83 -3.53 -11.49
C LYS A 266 2.97 -2.50 -11.46
N TRP A 267 2.78 -1.40 -10.72
CA TRP A 267 3.76 -0.31 -10.62
C TRP A 267 5.09 -0.76 -10.04
N ALA A 268 5.06 -1.55 -8.96
CA ALA A 268 6.26 -2.01 -8.27
C ALA A 268 7.23 -2.80 -9.17
N LYS A 269 6.73 -3.44 -10.25
CA LYS A 269 7.53 -4.15 -11.24
C LYS A 269 8.45 -3.23 -12.07
N TYR A 270 8.20 -1.91 -12.06
CA TYR A 270 8.95 -0.89 -12.79
C TYR A 270 9.77 0.04 -11.88
N MET A 271 9.75 -0.22 -10.57
CA MET A 271 10.48 0.55 -9.57
C MET A 271 11.71 -0.23 -9.11
N ASP A 272 12.85 0.44 -8.87
CA ASP A 272 14.03 -0.22 -8.29
C ASP A 272 13.79 -0.59 -6.82
N MET A 273 12.99 0.20 -6.12
CA MET A 273 12.59 -0.04 -4.73
C MET A 273 11.22 0.59 -4.46
N VAL A 274 10.43 -0.03 -3.59
CA VAL A 274 9.16 0.51 -3.12
C VAL A 274 9.43 1.56 -2.05
N SER A 275 8.79 2.70 -2.16
CA SER A 275 8.70 3.71 -1.10
C SER A 275 7.26 4.19 -0.93
N TRP A 276 6.88 4.64 0.27
CA TRP A 276 5.51 5.05 0.52
C TRP A 276 5.37 6.00 1.70
N ASP A 277 4.19 6.60 1.79
CA ASP A 277 3.83 7.61 2.76
C ASP A 277 2.76 7.09 3.70
N ASN A 278 3.04 7.14 5.00
CA ASN A 278 2.19 6.60 6.03
C ASN A 278 1.72 7.70 7.01
N TYR A 279 0.47 8.08 6.88
CA TYR A 279 -0.14 9.13 7.70
C TYR A 279 -1.34 8.62 8.52
N PRO A 280 -1.14 7.68 9.44
CA PRO A 280 -2.23 7.19 10.25
C PRO A 280 -2.78 8.28 11.17
N SER A 281 -4.09 8.24 11.36
CA SER A 281 -4.78 9.05 12.36
C SER A 281 -4.70 8.41 13.75
N ASN A 282 -5.03 9.17 14.79
CA ASN A 282 -5.13 8.60 16.14
C ASN A 282 -6.33 7.64 16.32
N GLN A 283 -7.16 7.47 15.29
CA GLN A 283 -8.29 6.54 15.28
C GLN A 283 -7.95 5.23 14.60
N ASP A 284 -6.87 5.18 13.79
CA ASP A 284 -6.43 3.96 13.14
C ASP A 284 -5.89 2.98 14.18
N THR A 285 -6.30 1.74 14.05
CA THR A 285 -5.79 0.66 14.90
C THR A 285 -4.37 0.27 14.49
N PRO A 286 -3.56 -0.26 15.40
CA PRO A 286 -2.23 -0.77 15.04
C PRO A 286 -2.26 -1.80 13.91
N ALA A 287 -3.29 -2.65 13.85
CA ALA A 287 -3.48 -3.62 12.78
C ALA A 287 -3.75 -2.98 11.41
N GLN A 288 -4.47 -1.84 11.34
CA GLN A 288 -4.68 -1.10 10.09
C GLN A 288 -3.38 -0.48 9.57
N ILE A 289 -2.57 0.05 10.47
CA ILE A 289 -1.25 0.60 10.13
C ILE A 289 -0.33 -0.52 9.63
N ALA A 290 -0.26 -1.63 10.36
CA ALA A 290 0.54 -2.81 10.01
C ALA A 290 0.13 -3.38 8.63
N LEU A 291 -1.17 -3.52 8.36
CA LEU A 291 -1.69 -4.01 7.07
C LEU A 291 -1.15 -3.19 5.89
N SER A 292 -1.06 -1.86 6.04
CA SER A 292 -0.53 -0.99 4.99
C SER A 292 0.97 -1.20 4.76
N HIS A 293 1.75 -1.41 5.82
CA HIS A 293 3.17 -1.78 5.70
C HIS A 293 3.34 -3.14 5.01
N GLU A 294 2.50 -4.13 5.38
CA GLU A 294 2.53 -5.45 4.76
C GLU A 294 2.22 -5.40 3.26
N LEU A 295 1.24 -4.58 2.84
CA LEU A 295 0.94 -4.37 1.43
C LEU A 295 2.17 -3.82 0.69
N MET A 296 2.83 -2.79 1.24
CA MET A 296 4.00 -2.19 0.61
C MET A 296 5.20 -3.14 0.53
N ARG A 297 5.40 -3.96 1.56
CA ARG A 297 6.41 -5.02 1.51
C ARG A 297 6.05 -6.08 0.47
N GLY A 298 4.79 -6.52 0.44
CA GLY A 298 4.30 -7.56 -0.46
C GLY A 298 4.45 -7.20 -1.93
N ILE A 299 4.00 -6.01 -2.36
CA ILE A 299 4.16 -5.56 -3.75
C ILE A 299 5.64 -5.44 -4.17
N GLY A 300 6.55 -5.23 -3.21
CA GLY A 300 7.99 -5.27 -3.40
C GLY A 300 8.59 -6.68 -3.44
N GLY A 301 7.75 -7.74 -3.45
CA GLY A 301 8.20 -9.14 -3.45
C GLY A 301 8.87 -9.56 -2.13
N GLY A 302 8.45 -9.00 -1.00
CA GLY A 302 9.01 -9.26 0.32
C GLY A 302 10.35 -8.57 0.59
N LYS A 303 10.82 -7.72 -0.32
CA LYS A 303 12.01 -6.87 -0.10
C LYS A 303 11.69 -5.77 0.92
N PRO A 304 12.71 -5.22 1.59
CA PRO A 304 12.53 -3.99 2.35
C PRO A 304 11.98 -2.85 1.50
N PHE A 305 11.27 -1.93 2.13
CA PHE A 305 10.75 -0.72 1.50
C PHE A 305 11.29 0.54 2.20
N LEU A 306 11.06 1.72 1.64
CA LEU A 306 11.37 2.99 2.27
C LEU A 306 10.08 3.64 2.80
N LEU A 307 10.06 3.99 4.09
CA LEU A 307 9.10 4.94 4.62
C LEU A 307 9.60 6.34 4.24
N MET A 308 8.99 6.94 3.19
CA MET A 308 9.41 8.22 2.65
C MET A 308 8.81 9.40 3.40
N GLU A 309 7.57 9.24 3.86
CA GLU A 309 6.87 10.27 4.61
C GLU A 309 6.06 9.68 5.75
N GLN A 310 6.07 10.37 6.86
CA GLN A 310 5.11 10.30 7.96
C GLN A 310 5.11 11.65 8.69
N THR A 311 4.03 11.98 9.40
CA THR A 311 4.06 13.21 10.20
C THR A 311 4.74 12.98 11.56
N PRO A 312 5.62 13.88 12.01
CA PRO A 312 6.17 13.79 13.37
C PRO A 312 5.15 14.16 14.45
N SER A 313 4.07 14.87 14.09
CA SER A 313 3.04 15.31 15.04
C SER A 313 1.65 15.27 14.43
N VAL A 314 1.24 16.30 13.67
CA VAL A 314 -0.10 16.48 13.11
C VAL A 314 -0.05 16.55 11.59
N THR A 315 -1.10 16.09 10.94
CA THR A 315 -1.40 16.37 9.54
C THR A 315 -2.12 17.71 9.40
N ASN A 316 -2.60 18.05 8.17
CA ASN A 316 -3.38 19.27 7.95
C ASN A 316 -4.68 19.04 7.14
N TRP A 317 -4.98 17.78 6.82
CA TRP A 317 -6.12 17.41 5.96
C TRP A 317 -7.17 16.52 6.62
N LEU A 318 -6.92 16.01 7.83
CA LEU A 318 -7.90 15.21 8.56
C LEU A 318 -8.99 16.14 9.14
N PRO A 319 -10.21 15.62 9.38
CA PRO A 319 -11.26 16.38 10.08
C PRO A 319 -10.81 16.88 11.44
N TYR A 320 -9.97 16.12 12.14
CA TYR A 320 -9.34 16.44 13.41
C TYR A 320 -7.86 16.11 13.37
N ASN A 321 -7.00 17.11 13.33
CA ASN A 321 -5.55 16.94 13.34
C ASN A 321 -5.02 16.86 14.78
N ALA A 322 -5.33 15.76 15.46
CA ALA A 322 -4.97 15.55 16.84
C ALA A 322 -3.47 15.29 17.01
N LEU A 323 -2.88 15.83 18.08
CA LEU A 323 -1.48 15.61 18.42
C LEU A 323 -1.20 14.12 18.69
N LYS A 324 -0.13 13.60 18.15
CA LYS A 324 0.45 12.33 18.62
C LYS A 324 0.87 12.47 20.09
N ARG A 325 0.52 11.50 20.91
CA ARG A 325 0.98 11.44 22.31
C ARG A 325 2.49 11.18 22.36
N PRO A 326 3.16 11.61 23.43
CA PRO A 326 4.58 11.30 23.62
C PRO A 326 4.85 9.80 23.47
N GLY A 327 5.88 9.46 22.71
CA GLY A 327 6.26 8.07 22.38
C GLY A 327 5.59 7.48 21.13
N VAL A 328 4.42 7.99 20.69
CA VAL A 328 3.69 7.41 19.54
C VAL A 328 4.46 7.59 18.22
N MET A 329 5.13 8.73 18.00
CA MET A 329 5.96 8.94 16.81
C MET A 329 7.08 7.88 16.74
N ARG A 330 7.76 7.63 17.84
CA ARG A 330 8.80 6.61 17.97
C ARG A 330 8.23 5.21 17.71
N LEU A 331 7.11 4.87 18.35
CA LEU A 331 6.44 3.58 18.20
C LEU A 331 6.07 3.28 16.74
N TRP A 332 5.43 4.22 16.05
CA TRP A 332 5.03 4.04 14.64
C TRP A 332 6.23 3.99 13.70
N SER A 333 7.30 4.71 14.00
CA SER A 333 8.56 4.60 13.26
C SER A 333 9.16 3.20 13.38
N TYR A 334 9.18 2.64 14.58
CA TYR A 334 9.64 1.26 14.78
C TYR A 334 8.66 0.21 14.24
N GLN A 335 7.35 0.50 14.19
CA GLN A 335 6.40 -0.39 13.53
C GLN A 335 6.72 -0.50 12.03
N ALA A 336 7.00 0.62 11.35
CA ALA A 336 7.44 0.59 9.96
C ALA A 336 8.73 -0.23 9.78
N VAL A 337 9.72 -0.04 10.67
CA VAL A 337 10.97 -0.83 10.64
C VAL A 337 10.70 -2.31 10.90
N ALA A 338 9.84 -2.66 11.85
CA ALA A 338 9.44 -4.04 12.13
C ALA A 338 8.85 -4.72 10.91
N HIS A 339 7.99 -4.02 10.16
CA HIS A 339 7.34 -4.52 8.95
C HIS A 339 8.20 -4.42 7.67
N GLY A 340 9.44 -3.92 7.75
CA GLY A 340 10.38 -3.99 6.63
C GLY A 340 10.95 -2.67 6.13
N ALA A 341 10.66 -1.53 6.78
CA ALA A 341 11.26 -0.26 6.37
C ALA A 341 12.76 -0.21 6.65
N ASP A 342 13.54 0.23 5.67
CA ASP A 342 14.96 0.55 5.78
C ASP A 342 15.21 2.09 5.83
N SER A 343 14.14 2.86 6.01
CA SER A 343 14.17 4.31 6.30
C SER A 343 13.06 4.72 7.24
N VAL A 344 13.28 5.84 7.93
CA VAL A 344 12.29 6.56 8.73
C VAL A 344 12.39 8.02 8.35
N MET A 345 11.56 8.46 7.43
CA MET A 345 11.57 9.83 6.91
C MET A 345 10.24 10.51 7.18
N PHE A 346 10.30 11.83 7.32
CA PHE A 346 9.17 12.65 7.74
C PHE A 346 8.81 13.71 6.72
N PHE A 347 7.56 13.95 6.51
CA PHE A 347 7.05 15.23 6.05
C PHE A 347 6.66 16.06 7.28
N GLN A 348 7.38 17.16 7.69
CA GLN A 348 8.53 17.69 6.98
C GLN A 348 9.65 18.09 7.96
N MET A 349 10.82 18.47 7.44
CA MET A 349 11.95 18.84 8.29
C MET A 349 11.71 20.20 8.98
N ARG A 350 11.38 21.25 8.23
CA ARG A 350 11.02 22.57 8.77
C ARG A 350 9.60 22.93 8.33
N ARG A 351 8.79 23.40 9.28
CA ARG A 351 7.37 23.69 9.07
C ARG A 351 7.18 24.88 8.13
N SER A 352 6.37 24.70 7.07
CA SER A 352 6.05 25.73 6.09
C SER A 352 5.40 26.96 6.74
N ILE A 353 5.69 28.16 6.22
CA ILE A 353 5.13 29.43 6.73
C ILE A 353 3.86 29.87 6.01
N GLY A 354 3.57 29.25 4.87
CA GLY A 354 2.44 29.59 4.01
C GLY A 354 1.62 28.40 3.57
N ALA A 355 0.58 28.66 2.79
CA ALA A 355 -0.35 27.68 2.23
C ALA A 355 -1.00 26.75 3.28
N CYS A 356 -1.56 25.62 2.86
CA CYS A 356 -2.23 24.70 3.78
C CYS A 356 -1.26 23.96 4.72
N GLU A 357 -0.04 23.70 4.26
CA GLU A 357 0.97 22.95 5.01
C GLU A 357 1.62 23.73 6.15
N LYS A 358 1.31 25.03 6.32
CA LYS A 358 1.64 25.75 7.57
C LYS A 358 1.01 25.11 8.82
N TYR A 359 -0.03 24.31 8.64
CA TYR A 359 -0.67 23.56 9.73
C TYR A 359 -0.11 22.14 9.90
N HIS A 360 0.64 21.64 8.91
CA HIS A 360 1.28 20.33 9.02
C HIS A 360 2.43 20.35 10.02
N GLY A 361 2.58 19.28 10.80
CA GLY A 361 3.69 19.15 11.76
C GLY A 361 5.05 19.03 11.07
N ALA A 362 6.10 19.38 11.79
CA ALA A 362 7.47 19.28 11.31
C ALA A 362 8.42 18.93 12.46
N ILE A 363 9.62 18.48 12.14
CA ILE A 363 10.68 18.27 13.14
C ILE A 363 11.08 19.63 13.74
N ILE A 364 11.30 20.64 12.91
CA ILE A 364 11.56 22.03 13.31
C ILE A 364 10.28 22.81 13.13
N ASP A 365 9.62 23.15 14.27
CA ASP A 365 8.37 23.92 14.27
C ASP A 365 8.66 25.41 14.01
N HIS A 366 7.60 26.25 13.88
CA HIS A 366 7.66 27.69 13.65
C HIS A 366 8.52 28.45 14.67
N VAL A 367 8.69 27.92 15.88
CA VAL A 367 9.60 28.51 16.88
C VAL A 367 11.06 28.46 16.44
N GLY A 368 11.41 27.59 15.50
CA GLY A 368 12.70 27.55 14.81
C GLY A 368 13.87 27.06 15.66
N ASN A 369 13.65 26.31 16.74
CA ASN A 369 14.73 25.80 17.60
C ASN A 369 14.44 24.39 18.16
N GLU A 370 15.42 23.84 18.88
CA GLU A 370 15.41 22.49 19.46
C GLU A 370 14.52 22.31 20.69
N ASN A 371 13.87 23.37 21.21
CA ASN A 371 13.22 23.32 22.51
C ASN A 371 11.76 22.81 22.47
N THR A 372 11.33 22.23 21.35
CA THR A 372 10.01 21.61 21.24
C THR A 372 10.04 20.13 21.67
N ARG A 373 8.88 19.62 22.10
CA ARG A 373 8.73 18.18 22.40
C ARG A 373 9.05 17.32 21.19
N VAL A 374 8.49 17.69 20.02
CA VAL A 374 8.65 16.93 18.77
C VAL A 374 10.12 16.86 18.38
N PHE A 375 10.85 17.97 18.43
CA PHE A 375 12.28 17.95 18.10
C PHE A 375 13.07 17.01 19.02
N ARG A 376 12.82 17.10 20.36
CA ARG A 376 13.52 16.23 21.32
C ARG A 376 13.19 14.75 21.11
N GLU A 377 11.94 14.40 20.81
CA GLU A 377 11.55 13.00 20.50
C GLU A 377 12.19 12.54 19.20
N ALA A 378 12.24 13.38 18.15
CA ALA A 378 12.89 13.06 16.89
C ALA A 378 14.41 12.89 17.06
N ALA A 379 15.07 13.77 17.84
CA ALA A 379 16.50 13.66 18.13
C ALA A 379 16.83 12.37 18.90
N ALA A 380 15.98 12.00 19.86
CA ALA A 380 16.14 10.74 20.58
C ALA A 380 16.00 9.54 19.66
N LEU A 381 14.98 9.51 18.78
CA LEU A 381 14.80 8.47 17.77
C LEU A 381 16.00 8.39 16.80
N GLY A 382 16.48 9.54 16.33
CA GLY A 382 17.66 9.60 15.45
C GLY A 382 18.92 9.03 16.12
N ALA A 383 19.12 9.30 17.41
CA ALA A 383 20.22 8.72 18.20
C ALA A 383 20.08 7.20 18.33
N GLU A 384 18.87 6.69 18.57
CA GLU A 384 18.60 5.24 18.66
C GLU A 384 18.86 4.55 17.32
N LEU A 385 18.34 5.09 16.20
CA LEU A 385 18.54 4.51 14.86
C LEU A 385 20.02 4.56 14.45
N LYS A 386 20.75 5.61 14.85
CA LYS A 386 22.20 5.68 14.66
C LYS A 386 22.94 4.61 15.46
N ALA A 387 22.54 4.36 16.71
CA ALA A 387 23.14 3.31 17.56
C ALA A 387 22.81 1.90 17.04
N LEU A 388 21.60 1.69 16.50
CA LEU A 388 21.17 0.43 15.88
C LEU A 388 22.05 0.07 14.66
N GLY A 389 22.58 1.07 13.95
CA GLY A 389 23.46 0.88 12.82
C GLY A 389 22.83 0.09 11.69
N ASP A 390 23.54 -0.94 11.19
CA ASP A 390 23.09 -1.79 10.07
C ASP A 390 22.51 -3.14 10.52
N GLU A 391 22.29 -3.35 11.79
CA GLU A 391 21.91 -4.65 12.35
C GLU A 391 20.64 -5.22 11.72
N THR A 392 19.59 -4.41 11.55
CA THR A 392 18.32 -4.86 10.98
C THR A 392 18.16 -4.53 9.49
N LEU A 393 19.13 -3.83 8.90
CA LEU A 393 19.06 -3.37 7.52
C LEU A 393 18.99 -4.54 6.54
N GLY A 394 17.99 -4.54 5.65
CA GLY A 394 17.78 -5.62 4.67
C GLY A 394 17.26 -6.93 5.26
N ALA A 395 16.92 -6.99 6.54
CA ALA A 395 16.26 -8.17 7.12
C ALA A 395 14.87 -8.37 6.51
N ARG A 396 14.40 -9.63 6.44
CA ARG A 396 13.12 -10.00 5.79
C ARG A 396 12.18 -10.69 6.75
N ALA A 397 10.88 -10.55 6.55
CA ALA A 397 9.88 -11.34 7.26
C ALA A 397 9.90 -12.80 6.83
N ARG A 398 9.43 -13.70 7.71
CA ARG A 398 9.15 -15.10 7.34
C ARG A 398 7.90 -15.16 6.48
N LYS A 399 7.88 -16.10 5.54
CA LYS A 399 6.72 -16.38 4.70
C LYS A 399 5.98 -17.60 5.27
N GLU A 400 4.87 -17.38 5.95
CA GLU A 400 4.07 -18.45 6.58
C GLU A 400 2.63 -18.44 6.09
N ALA A 401 1.93 -17.32 6.21
CA ALA A 401 0.59 -17.09 5.70
C ALA A 401 0.59 -15.89 4.74
N ALA A 402 -0.31 -15.89 3.75
CA ALA A 402 -0.53 -14.72 2.92
C ALA A 402 -2.02 -14.45 2.72
N ILE A 403 -2.35 -13.18 2.59
CA ILE A 403 -3.65 -12.72 2.12
C ILE A 403 -3.49 -12.19 0.71
N LEU A 404 -4.35 -12.65 -0.20
CA LEU A 404 -4.37 -12.18 -1.59
C LEU A 404 -5.07 -10.82 -1.67
N PHE A 405 -4.45 -9.89 -2.37
CA PHE A 405 -5.02 -8.60 -2.70
C PHE A 405 -4.86 -8.33 -4.19
N ASP A 406 -5.90 -7.80 -4.85
CA ASP A 406 -5.90 -7.52 -6.28
C ASP A 406 -6.67 -6.23 -6.57
N TRP A 407 -6.05 -5.27 -7.29
CA TRP A 407 -6.67 -4.00 -7.66
C TRP A 407 -7.83 -4.18 -8.63
N ASP A 408 -7.73 -5.08 -9.60
CA ASP A 408 -8.83 -5.37 -10.52
C ASP A 408 -10.06 -5.88 -9.78
N ASN A 409 -9.85 -6.79 -8.82
CA ASN A 409 -10.89 -7.30 -7.95
C ASN A 409 -11.52 -6.18 -7.11
N TRP A 410 -10.69 -5.28 -6.56
CA TRP A 410 -11.16 -4.12 -5.80
C TRP A 410 -12.02 -3.17 -6.64
N TRP A 411 -11.57 -2.85 -7.86
CA TRP A 411 -12.35 -2.01 -8.77
C TRP A 411 -13.68 -2.65 -9.13
N ALA A 412 -13.67 -3.91 -9.56
CA ALA A 412 -14.86 -4.63 -10.04
C ALA A 412 -15.94 -4.76 -8.95
N ILE A 413 -15.58 -5.17 -7.73
CA ILE A 413 -16.53 -5.31 -6.61
C ILE A 413 -17.27 -4.00 -6.31
N GLU A 414 -16.56 -2.87 -6.35
CA GLU A 414 -17.10 -1.60 -5.87
C GLU A 414 -17.69 -0.71 -6.98
N TYR A 415 -17.83 -1.22 -8.21
CA TYR A 415 -18.44 -0.47 -9.31
C TYR A 415 -19.95 -0.52 -9.37
N SER A 416 -20.61 -1.34 -8.57
CA SER A 416 -22.06 -1.47 -8.58
C SER A 416 -22.65 -1.31 -7.18
N ALA A 417 -23.98 -1.24 -7.11
CA ALA A 417 -24.71 -1.24 -5.85
C ALA A 417 -24.86 -2.67 -5.27
N GLY A 418 -24.77 -3.68 -6.10
CA GLY A 418 -25.14 -5.03 -5.71
C GLY A 418 -23.93 -5.96 -5.48
N PRO A 419 -24.10 -6.98 -4.64
CA PRO A 419 -25.31 -7.26 -3.85
C PRO A 419 -25.53 -6.28 -2.69
N SER A 420 -24.50 -5.60 -2.18
CA SER A 420 -24.63 -4.58 -1.12
C SER A 420 -23.65 -3.44 -1.31
N VAL A 421 -24.09 -2.20 -1.17
CA VAL A 421 -23.21 -1.00 -1.15
C VAL A 421 -22.27 -0.97 0.03
N LEU A 422 -22.56 -1.77 1.08
CA LEU A 422 -21.74 -1.90 2.29
C LEU A 422 -20.58 -2.90 2.11
N LEU A 423 -20.55 -3.65 1.01
CA LEU A 423 -19.42 -4.52 0.70
C LEU A 423 -18.23 -3.66 0.27
N LYS A 424 -17.19 -3.65 1.09
CA LYS A 424 -15.92 -2.97 0.82
C LYS A 424 -14.80 -3.99 0.88
N TYR A 425 -14.11 -4.16 -0.23
CA TYR A 425 -13.06 -5.19 -0.38
C TYR A 425 -11.95 -5.06 0.66
N ARG A 426 -11.50 -3.83 0.92
CA ARG A 426 -10.47 -3.56 1.93
C ARG A 426 -10.90 -3.98 3.34
N ASP A 427 -12.18 -3.83 3.68
CA ASP A 427 -12.69 -4.22 5.01
C ASP A 427 -12.63 -5.73 5.19
N GLU A 428 -12.92 -6.50 4.14
CA GLU A 428 -12.81 -7.96 4.18
C GLU A 428 -11.36 -8.42 4.36
N ILE A 429 -10.42 -7.79 3.68
CA ILE A 429 -8.98 -8.01 3.88
C ILE A 429 -8.57 -7.71 5.33
N GLN A 430 -9.04 -6.57 5.86
CA GLN A 430 -8.72 -6.12 7.22
C GLN A 430 -9.24 -7.09 8.29
N ASN A 431 -10.42 -7.69 8.11
CA ASN A 431 -10.99 -8.63 9.06
C ASN A 431 -10.09 -9.85 9.27
N TYR A 432 -9.63 -10.48 8.19
CA TYR A 432 -8.71 -11.61 8.25
C TYR A 432 -7.32 -11.23 8.73
N TYR A 433 -6.80 -10.08 8.24
CA TYR A 433 -5.52 -9.58 8.70
C TYR A 433 -5.51 -9.28 10.19
N THR A 434 -6.55 -8.64 10.71
CA THR A 434 -6.66 -8.34 12.15
C THR A 434 -6.62 -9.60 13.01
N ALA A 435 -7.24 -10.69 12.55
CA ALA A 435 -7.22 -11.96 13.26
C ALA A 435 -5.83 -12.62 13.27
N LEU A 436 -5.07 -12.52 12.18
CA LEU A 436 -3.67 -12.95 12.09
C LEU A 436 -2.76 -12.07 12.96
N TYR A 437 -2.90 -10.75 12.84
CA TYR A 437 -2.15 -9.75 13.59
C TYR A 437 -2.26 -9.93 15.11
N LYS A 438 -3.49 -10.04 15.62
CA LYS A 438 -3.75 -10.25 17.06
C LYS A 438 -3.13 -11.53 17.63
N GLN A 439 -2.84 -12.49 16.79
CA GLN A 439 -2.22 -13.76 17.15
C GLN A 439 -0.72 -13.79 16.81
N ASN A 440 -0.15 -12.66 16.40
CA ASN A 440 1.26 -12.53 16.00
C ASN A 440 1.70 -13.58 14.95
N MET A 441 0.82 -13.88 13.98
CA MET A 441 1.13 -14.79 12.88
C MET A 441 1.88 -14.03 11.79
N ALA A 442 3.02 -14.57 11.34
CA ALA A 442 3.78 -13.99 10.23
C ALA A 442 2.94 -14.00 8.94
N THR A 443 2.62 -12.83 8.40
CA THR A 443 1.66 -12.66 7.32
C THR A 443 2.20 -11.69 6.27
N ASP A 444 2.03 -12.04 4.98
CA ASP A 444 2.26 -11.14 3.84
C ASP A 444 0.94 -10.78 3.15
N ILE A 445 0.90 -9.63 2.49
CA ILE A 445 -0.15 -9.27 1.53
C ILE A 445 0.45 -9.36 0.13
N ILE A 446 -0.03 -10.27 -0.69
CA ILE A 446 0.53 -10.54 -2.02
C ILE A 446 -0.52 -10.47 -3.12
N GLY A 447 -0.08 -10.35 -4.37
CA GLY A 447 -0.95 -10.39 -5.54
C GLY A 447 -1.43 -11.79 -5.88
N VAL A 448 -2.56 -11.87 -6.59
CA VAL A 448 -3.10 -13.15 -7.09
C VAL A 448 -2.16 -13.84 -8.11
N GLU A 449 -1.27 -13.08 -8.74
CA GLU A 449 -0.29 -13.57 -9.71
C GLU A 449 1.07 -13.94 -9.08
N ASP A 450 1.30 -13.63 -7.80
CA ASP A 450 2.56 -13.90 -7.12
C ASP A 450 2.74 -15.40 -6.82
N ASP A 451 3.96 -15.80 -6.46
CA ASP A 451 4.27 -17.20 -6.13
C ASP A 451 3.74 -17.57 -4.74
N PHE A 452 3.05 -18.72 -4.65
CA PHE A 452 2.47 -19.23 -3.40
C PHE A 452 3.35 -20.32 -2.74
N SER A 453 4.43 -20.76 -3.38
CA SER A 453 5.18 -21.95 -3.00
C SER A 453 5.81 -21.88 -1.60
N ASP A 454 6.13 -20.68 -1.12
CA ASP A 454 6.74 -20.46 0.19
C ASP A 454 5.73 -20.39 1.35
N TYR A 455 4.42 -20.33 1.03
CA TYR A 455 3.38 -20.20 2.04
C TYR A 455 2.74 -21.55 2.39
N ARG A 456 2.14 -21.64 3.57
CA ARG A 456 1.35 -22.79 4.04
C ARG A 456 -0.14 -22.50 4.03
N VAL A 457 -0.50 -21.22 4.20
CA VAL A 457 -1.88 -20.74 4.21
C VAL A 457 -2.02 -19.57 3.25
N ILE A 458 -3.02 -19.65 2.37
CA ILE A 458 -3.44 -18.55 1.49
C ILE A 458 -4.89 -18.22 1.80
N ILE A 459 -5.16 -16.96 2.11
CA ILE A 459 -6.49 -16.43 2.37
C ILE A 459 -6.84 -15.44 1.26
N ALA A 460 -7.98 -15.62 0.63
CA ALA A 460 -8.47 -14.76 -0.45
C ALA A 460 -9.90 -14.28 -0.15
N PRO A 461 -10.06 -13.27 0.73
CA PRO A 461 -11.38 -12.74 1.03
C PRO A 461 -12.01 -12.14 -0.22
N VAL A 462 -13.26 -12.51 -0.49
CA VAL A 462 -14.03 -11.99 -1.64
C VAL A 462 -13.20 -12.02 -2.94
N LEU A 463 -12.68 -13.19 -3.31
CA LEU A 463 -11.99 -13.39 -4.60
C LEU A 463 -13.03 -13.39 -5.74
N TYR A 464 -13.72 -12.28 -5.91
CA TYR A 464 -14.83 -12.07 -6.85
C TYR A 464 -14.40 -12.38 -8.28
N MET A 465 -13.25 -11.84 -8.69
CA MET A 465 -12.65 -12.01 -10.00
C MET A 465 -11.56 -13.09 -9.97
N VAL A 466 -11.71 -14.13 -10.78
CA VAL A 466 -10.69 -15.17 -10.95
C VAL A 466 -10.04 -15.01 -12.32
N LYS A 467 -8.86 -14.39 -12.33
CA LYS A 467 -8.05 -14.17 -13.53
C LYS A 467 -7.57 -15.51 -14.14
N PRO A 468 -7.26 -15.54 -15.45
CA PRO A 468 -6.73 -16.75 -16.09
C PRO A 468 -5.50 -17.32 -15.37
N GLY A 469 -5.50 -18.61 -15.09
CA GLY A 469 -4.39 -19.32 -14.43
C GLY A 469 -4.36 -19.23 -12.89
N VAL A 470 -5.18 -18.35 -12.29
CA VAL A 470 -5.21 -18.18 -10.82
C VAL A 470 -5.86 -19.41 -10.16
N ASP A 471 -6.92 -19.95 -10.74
CA ASP A 471 -7.58 -21.14 -10.21
C ASP A 471 -6.66 -22.38 -10.27
N GLU A 472 -5.91 -22.58 -11.35
CA GLU A 472 -4.93 -23.66 -11.46
C GLU A 472 -3.80 -23.52 -10.43
N LYS A 473 -3.30 -22.30 -10.21
CA LYS A 473 -2.30 -22.00 -9.19
C LYS A 473 -2.80 -22.32 -7.79
N ILE A 474 -4.03 -21.89 -7.44
CA ILE A 474 -4.64 -22.19 -6.14
C ILE A 474 -4.84 -23.71 -5.98
N LYS A 475 -5.35 -24.41 -7.00
CA LYS A 475 -5.52 -25.87 -6.99
C LYS A 475 -4.18 -26.59 -6.77
N ALA A 476 -3.12 -26.18 -7.49
CA ALA A 476 -1.78 -26.74 -7.33
C ALA A 476 -1.22 -26.53 -5.92
N PHE A 477 -1.40 -25.33 -5.35
CA PHE A 477 -1.00 -25.00 -3.97
C PHE A 477 -1.70 -25.92 -2.95
N VAL A 478 -3.03 -26.10 -3.07
CA VAL A 478 -3.78 -26.94 -2.14
C VAL A 478 -3.44 -28.42 -2.36
N GLN A 479 -3.28 -28.87 -3.61
CA GLN A 479 -2.89 -30.24 -3.91
C GLN A 479 -1.53 -30.61 -3.31
N ALA A 480 -0.60 -29.66 -3.22
CA ALA A 480 0.71 -29.83 -2.60
C ALA A 480 0.69 -29.83 -1.07
N GLY A 481 -0.44 -29.54 -0.42
CA GLY A 481 -0.59 -29.56 1.04
C GLY A 481 -0.93 -28.21 1.67
N GLY A 482 -1.03 -27.15 0.90
CA GLY A 482 -1.43 -25.82 1.37
C GLY A 482 -2.89 -25.77 1.83
N ILE A 483 -3.20 -24.82 2.68
CA ILE A 483 -4.59 -24.52 3.10
C ILE A 483 -5.02 -23.23 2.41
N PHE A 484 -6.11 -23.31 1.66
CA PHE A 484 -6.74 -22.18 0.99
C PHE A 484 -8.05 -21.80 1.70
N VAL A 485 -8.28 -20.51 1.93
CA VAL A 485 -9.52 -19.97 2.50
C VAL A 485 -10.05 -18.89 1.57
N THR A 486 -11.33 -19.00 1.20
CA THR A 486 -12.02 -17.93 0.50
C THR A 486 -13.43 -17.73 1.08
N THR A 487 -14.09 -16.69 0.64
CA THR A 487 -15.34 -16.25 1.30
C THR A 487 -16.47 -16.11 0.29
N PHE A 488 -17.63 -15.74 0.81
CA PHE A 488 -18.80 -15.37 0.03
C PHE A 488 -18.42 -14.51 -1.18
N PHE A 489 -19.23 -14.57 -2.23
CA PHE A 489 -19.10 -13.82 -3.46
C PHE A 489 -17.77 -14.04 -4.23
N SER A 490 -17.07 -15.15 -3.97
CA SER A 490 -15.82 -15.50 -4.68
C SER A 490 -16.09 -16.31 -5.93
N GLY A 491 -15.27 -16.12 -6.99
CA GLY A 491 -15.35 -16.86 -8.24
C GLY A 491 -16.57 -16.52 -9.09
N TYR A 492 -17.06 -15.30 -8.96
CA TYR A 492 -18.29 -14.89 -9.66
C TYR A 492 -18.04 -14.48 -11.10
N VAL A 493 -16.93 -13.76 -11.38
CA VAL A 493 -16.59 -13.22 -12.70
C VAL A 493 -15.20 -13.63 -13.19
N ASP A 494 -14.99 -13.50 -14.51
CA ASP A 494 -13.69 -13.56 -15.17
C ASP A 494 -12.95 -12.20 -15.11
N ASP A 495 -11.80 -12.10 -15.78
CA ASP A 495 -10.97 -10.89 -15.82
C ASP A 495 -11.54 -9.74 -16.66
N HIS A 496 -12.70 -9.93 -17.28
CA HIS A 496 -13.48 -8.91 -17.98
C HIS A 496 -14.71 -8.45 -17.20
N ASP A 497 -14.87 -8.93 -15.96
CA ASP A 497 -16.06 -8.72 -15.14
C ASP A 497 -17.33 -9.37 -15.74
N LEU A 498 -17.16 -10.43 -16.53
CA LEU A 498 -18.27 -11.24 -17.03
C LEU A 498 -18.52 -12.43 -16.12
N VAL A 499 -19.81 -12.68 -15.81
CA VAL A 499 -20.21 -13.81 -14.96
C VAL A 499 -19.78 -15.14 -15.56
N VAL A 500 -19.14 -15.98 -14.73
CA VAL A 500 -18.83 -17.36 -15.11
C VAL A 500 -20.11 -18.18 -15.01
N THR A 501 -20.68 -18.50 -16.18
CA THR A 501 -21.94 -19.26 -16.26
C THR A 501 -21.80 -20.68 -15.74
N GLY A 502 -22.90 -21.25 -15.21
CA GLY A 502 -22.92 -22.58 -14.62
C GLY A 502 -22.92 -22.59 -13.08
N GLY A 503 -22.97 -21.41 -12.48
CA GLY A 503 -22.99 -21.20 -11.02
C GLY A 503 -21.61 -20.94 -10.43
N TYR A 504 -21.55 -20.02 -9.48
CA TYR A 504 -20.30 -19.72 -8.77
C TYR A 504 -20.14 -20.66 -7.53
N PRO A 505 -18.93 -20.84 -7.02
CA PRO A 505 -17.70 -20.08 -7.30
C PRO A 505 -16.94 -20.45 -8.59
N GLY A 506 -17.64 -20.66 -9.70
CA GLY A 506 -17.05 -20.80 -11.04
C GLY A 506 -15.94 -21.83 -11.12
N LYS A 507 -14.75 -21.42 -11.54
CA LYS A 507 -13.58 -22.30 -11.69
C LYS A 507 -13.06 -22.88 -10.36
N LEU A 508 -13.45 -22.32 -9.22
CA LEU A 508 -13.08 -22.82 -7.89
C LEU A 508 -14.07 -23.88 -7.34
N ARG A 509 -15.18 -24.15 -8.05
CA ARG A 509 -16.25 -25.03 -7.61
C ARG A 509 -15.76 -26.43 -7.24
N ASP A 510 -14.94 -27.06 -8.09
CA ASP A 510 -14.38 -28.38 -7.80
C ASP A 510 -13.44 -28.36 -6.58
N LEU A 511 -12.59 -27.34 -6.44
CA LEU A 511 -11.69 -27.18 -5.30
C LEU A 511 -12.46 -27.04 -3.99
N LEU A 512 -13.50 -26.22 -3.99
CA LEU A 512 -14.30 -25.90 -2.79
C LEU A 512 -15.39 -26.92 -2.50
N GLY A 513 -15.84 -27.68 -3.52
CA GLY A 513 -16.87 -28.70 -3.40
C GLY A 513 -18.23 -28.19 -3.03
N ILE A 514 -18.57 -27.03 -3.53
CA ILE A 514 -19.84 -26.35 -3.35
C ILE A 514 -20.25 -25.60 -4.62
N TRP A 515 -21.52 -25.25 -4.72
CA TRP A 515 -21.98 -24.16 -5.58
C TRP A 515 -22.97 -23.28 -4.81
N VAL A 516 -23.09 -22.03 -5.21
CA VAL A 516 -23.93 -21.02 -4.57
C VAL A 516 -25.15 -20.77 -5.42
N GLU A 517 -26.34 -20.86 -4.82
CA GLU A 517 -27.62 -20.65 -5.48
C GLU A 517 -27.99 -19.16 -5.51
N GLU A 518 -27.97 -18.54 -4.34
CA GLU A 518 -28.33 -17.13 -4.12
C GLU A 518 -27.43 -16.53 -3.04
N SER A 519 -27.38 -15.20 -3.00
CA SER A 519 -26.76 -14.42 -1.92
C SER A 519 -27.79 -13.50 -1.30
N ASP A 520 -28.09 -13.69 -0.04
CA ASP A 520 -28.97 -12.79 0.72
C ASP A 520 -28.16 -11.61 1.27
N ALA A 521 -28.56 -10.39 0.92
CA ALA A 521 -27.93 -9.16 1.38
C ALA A 521 -28.69 -8.58 2.57
N LEU A 522 -28.12 -8.76 3.76
CA LEU A 522 -28.75 -8.29 5.00
C LEU A 522 -28.63 -6.76 5.14
N PRO A 523 -29.72 -6.05 5.42
CA PRO A 523 -29.69 -4.63 5.78
C PRO A 523 -28.79 -4.36 6.99
N GLU A 524 -28.30 -3.12 7.11
CA GLU A 524 -27.51 -2.73 8.26
C GLU A 524 -28.29 -2.89 9.56
N GLY A 525 -27.71 -3.63 10.51
CA GLY A 525 -28.32 -3.95 11.79
C GLY A 525 -29.14 -5.23 11.81
N GLU A 526 -29.36 -5.89 10.66
CA GLU A 526 -29.94 -7.23 10.61
C GLU A 526 -28.84 -8.28 10.64
N THR A 527 -29.12 -9.38 11.35
CA THR A 527 -28.18 -10.48 11.55
C THR A 527 -28.89 -11.82 11.46
N ASN A 528 -28.24 -12.81 10.83
CA ASN A 528 -28.48 -14.22 11.05
C ASN A 528 -27.38 -14.75 11.98
N HIS A 529 -27.46 -15.99 12.39
CA HIS A 529 -26.50 -16.59 13.31
C HIS A 529 -26.11 -18.01 12.88
N PHE A 530 -24.98 -18.46 13.43
CA PHE A 530 -24.55 -19.85 13.33
C PHE A 530 -23.73 -20.24 14.56
N THR A 531 -23.72 -21.52 14.91
CA THR A 531 -22.87 -22.03 15.97
C THR A 531 -21.69 -22.82 15.40
N TRP A 532 -20.49 -22.48 15.84
CA TRP A 532 -19.27 -23.21 15.49
C TRP A 532 -18.40 -23.44 16.72
N LYS A 533 -17.96 -24.69 16.95
CA LYS A 533 -17.16 -25.10 18.14
C LYS A 533 -17.77 -24.68 19.47
N GLY A 534 -19.09 -24.66 19.56
CA GLY A 534 -19.82 -24.31 20.79
C GLY A 534 -19.97 -22.82 21.07
N ALA A 535 -19.47 -21.95 20.21
CA ALA A 535 -19.70 -20.51 20.25
C ALA A 535 -20.70 -20.10 19.17
N ARG A 536 -21.64 -19.22 19.52
CA ARG A 536 -22.60 -18.61 18.59
C ARG A 536 -22.00 -17.35 17.99
N HIS A 537 -22.04 -17.22 16.67
CA HIS A 537 -21.49 -16.13 15.90
C HIS A 537 -22.54 -15.42 15.07
N GLU A 538 -22.30 -14.17 14.74
CA GLU A 538 -23.14 -13.37 13.85
C GLU A 538 -22.80 -13.63 12.39
N ALA A 539 -23.83 -13.68 11.54
CA ALA A 539 -23.76 -13.64 10.09
C ALA A 539 -24.37 -12.33 9.61
N VAL A 540 -23.58 -11.46 8.99
CA VAL A 540 -23.98 -10.12 8.57
C VAL A 540 -23.59 -9.85 7.13
N LEU A 541 -24.10 -8.79 6.55
CA LEU A 541 -23.80 -8.25 5.22
C LEU A 541 -24.29 -9.13 4.08
N LEU A 542 -23.72 -10.30 3.89
CA LEU A 542 -24.07 -11.26 2.84
C LEU A 542 -24.11 -12.67 3.42
N CYS A 543 -25.11 -13.43 3.02
CA CYS A 543 -25.28 -14.84 3.34
C CYS A 543 -25.43 -15.63 2.03
N ASP A 544 -24.39 -16.39 1.63
CA ASP A 544 -24.45 -17.25 0.47
C ASP A 544 -25.19 -18.56 0.79
N LEU A 545 -26.12 -18.95 -0.05
CA LEU A 545 -26.89 -20.18 0.06
C LEU A 545 -26.16 -21.31 -0.68
N LEU A 546 -25.53 -22.21 0.08
CA LEU A 546 -24.62 -23.21 -0.45
C LEU A 546 -25.27 -24.57 -0.69
N HIS A 547 -24.96 -25.17 -1.84
CA HIS A 547 -25.18 -26.60 -2.12
C HIS A 547 -23.85 -27.35 -2.13
N LEU A 548 -23.88 -28.57 -1.59
CA LEU A 548 -22.66 -29.38 -1.42
C LEU A 548 -22.34 -30.22 -2.68
N GLU A 549 -21.06 -30.20 -3.07
CA GLU A 549 -20.46 -31.09 -4.07
C GLU A 549 -19.23 -31.81 -3.50
N GLY A 550 -19.41 -32.41 -2.34
CA GLY A 550 -18.39 -33.17 -1.63
C GLY A 550 -17.63 -32.38 -0.55
N ALA A 551 -18.03 -31.16 -0.23
CA ALA A 551 -17.53 -30.46 0.95
C ALA A 551 -18.13 -31.00 2.24
N GLU A 552 -17.35 -30.97 3.31
CA GLU A 552 -17.77 -31.21 4.70
C GLU A 552 -18.40 -29.93 5.25
N VAL A 553 -19.54 -30.03 5.92
CA VAL A 553 -20.19 -28.90 6.62
C VAL A 553 -19.63 -28.78 8.02
N LEU A 554 -19.12 -27.61 8.36
CA LEU A 554 -18.57 -27.30 9.68
C LEU A 554 -19.53 -26.46 10.54
N ALA A 555 -20.40 -25.65 9.91
CA ALA A 555 -21.45 -24.87 10.56
C ALA A 555 -22.60 -24.60 9.59
N THR A 556 -23.81 -24.34 10.13
CA THR A 556 -25.03 -24.04 9.39
C THR A 556 -25.70 -22.79 9.92
N TYR A 557 -26.52 -22.11 9.08
CA TYR A 557 -27.39 -21.01 9.49
C TYR A 557 -28.43 -21.48 10.52
N GLU A 558 -28.78 -20.62 11.47
CA GLU A 558 -29.76 -20.90 12.51
C GLU A 558 -31.15 -20.33 12.20
N GLU A 559 -31.22 -19.29 11.41
CA GLU A 559 -32.42 -18.47 11.22
C GLU A 559 -32.76 -18.32 9.73
N ASP A 560 -33.97 -17.76 9.46
CA ASP A 560 -34.54 -17.53 8.15
C ASP A 560 -34.94 -18.82 7.40
N PHE A 561 -35.44 -18.68 6.15
CA PHE A 561 -35.91 -19.81 5.32
C PHE A 561 -34.78 -20.78 4.95
N TYR A 562 -33.49 -20.30 5.00
CA TYR A 562 -32.31 -21.11 4.75
C TYR A 562 -31.63 -21.66 6.02
N ALA A 563 -32.33 -21.64 7.16
CA ALA A 563 -31.83 -22.30 8.37
C ALA A 563 -31.49 -23.77 8.11
N GLY A 564 -30.30 -24.18 8.57
CA GLY A 564 -29.73 -25.50 8.30
C GLY A 564 -28.87 -25.61 7.04
N MET A 565 -28.86 -24.62 6.14
CA MET A 565 -27.93 -24.57 5.02
C MET A 565 -26.50 -24.26 5.50
N PRO A 566 -25.46 -24.73 4.77
CA PRO A 566 -24.06 -24.55 5.19
C PRO A 566 -23.63 -23.09 5.22
N VAL A 567 -22.90 -22.70 6.27
CA VAL A 567 -22.25 -21.38 6.44
C VAL A 567 -20.74 -21.50 6.31
N LEU A 568 -20.17 -22.56 6.87
CA LEU A 568 -18.74 -22.85 6.84
C LEU A 568 -18.53 -24.25 6.31
N THR A 569 -17.76 -24.37 5.23
CA THR A 569 -17.46 -25.67 4.64
C THR A 569 -15.95 -25.86 4.48
N LYS A 570 -15.57 -27.15 4.35
CA LYS A 570 -14.20 -27.58 4.09
C LYS A 570 -14.19 -28.71 3.09
N LYS A 571 -13.27 -28.68 2.13
CA LYS A 571 -13.01 -29.81 1.25
C LYS A 571 -11.53 -30.19 1.29
N ARG A 572 -11.25 -31.49 1.41
CA ARG A 572 -9.90 -32.02 1.15
C ARG A 572 -9.66 -32.04 -0.35
N TYR A 573 -8.47 -31.54 -0.76
CA TYR A 573 -8.04 -31.55 -2.15
C TYR A 573 -6.55 -31.89 -2.21
N GLY A 574 -6.22 -33.08 -2.76
CA GLY A 574 -4.86 -33.59 -2.68
C GLY A 574 -4.39 -33.78 -1.23
N ALA A 575 -3.22 -33.23 -0.91
CA ALA A 575 -2.65 -33.27 0.45
C ALA A 575 -3.15 -32.14 1.35
N GLY A 576 -3.80 -31.09 0.81
CA GLY A 576 -4.27 -29.93 1.52
C GLY A 576 -5.78 -29.85 1.71
N ALA A 577 -6.28 -28.64 1.97
CA ALA A 577 -7.71 -28.37 2.18
C ALA A 577 -8.10 -26.96 1.73
N ALA A 578 -9.32 -26.81 1.27
CA ALA A 578 -9.94 -25.53 0.94
C ALA A 578 -11.16 -25.28 1.85
N TYR A 579 -11.29 -24.05 2.33
CA TYR A 579 -12.38 -23.59 3.18
C TYR A 579 -13.18 -22.52 2.45
N TYR A 580 -14.50 -22.54 2.64
CA TYR A 580 -15.40 -21.49 2.19
C TYR A 580 -16.19 -20.94 3.36
N VAL A 581 -16.17 -19.61 3.53
CA VAL A 581 -16.91 -18.86 4.55
C VAL A 581 -18.03 -18.09 3.86
N ALA A 582 -19.25 -18.50 4.03
CA ALA A 582 -20.42 -17.99 3.29
C ALA A 582 -20.93 -16.63 3.76
N VAL A 583 -20.33 -16.03 4.80
CA VAL A 583 -20.80 -14.81 5.45
C VAL A 583 -19.66 -13.90 5.88
N ARG A 584 -19.95 -12.60 6.09
CA ARG A 584 -19.18 -11.76 7.01
C ARG A 584 -19.60 -12.10 8.44
N SER A 585 -18.63 -12.19 9.37
CA SER A 585 -18.91 -12.56 10.76
C SER A 585 -18.21 -11.63 11.76
N ASP A 586 -18.34 -11.96 13.04
CA ASP A 586 -17.72 -11.23 14.13
C ASP A 586 -16.21 -11.54 14.30
N ALA A 587 -15.51 -10.68 15.04
CA ALA A 587 -14.07 -10.80 15.25
C ALA A 587 -13.66 -12.12 15.95
N LEU A 588 -14.50 -12.64 16.85
CA LEU A 588 -14.21 -13.87 17.57
C LEU A 588 -14.25 -15.09 16.65
N PHE A 589 -15.14 -15.09 15.67
CA PHE A 589 -15.16 -16.11 14.63
C PHE A 589 -13.87 -16.10 13.82
N TYR A 590 -13.44 -14.92 13.32
CA TYR A 590 -12.19 -14.82 12.54
C TYR A 590 -10.98 -15.27 13.36
N GLU A 591 -10.88 -14.86 14.62
CA GLU A 591 -9.78 -15.27 15.51
C GLU A 591 -9.77 -16.80 15.73
N ALA A 592 -10.93 -17.41 15.93
CA ALA A 592 -11.04 -18.86 16.11
C ALA A 592 -10.73 -19.63 14.83
N LEU A 593 -11.21 -19.15 13.67
CA LEU A 593 -10.95 -19.75 12.36
C LEU A 593 -9.46 -19.71 12.01
N ILE A 594 -8.83 -18.55 12.17
CA ILE A 594 -7.40 -18.36 11.88
C ILE A 594 -6.55 -19.25 12.78
N ARG A 595 -6.88 -19.33 14.07
CA ARG A 595 -6.17 -20.22 15.01
C ARG A 595 -6.21 -21.68 14.54
N GLU A 596 -7.40 -22.18 14.21
CA GLU A 596 -7.55 -23.56 13.71
C GLU A 596 -6.74 -23.81 12.43
N ILE A 597 -6.82 -22.89 11.47
CA ILE A 597 -6.17 -23.01 10.18
C ILE A 597 -4.64 -22.99 10.35
N CYS A 598 -4.11 -22.06 11.13
CA CYS A 598 -2.69 -21.96 11.42
C CYS A 598 -2.17 -23.18 12.17
N GLU A 599 -2.89 -23.67 13.18
CA GLU A 599 -2.54 -24.91 13.90
C GLU A 599 -2.48 -26.11 12.94
N LYS A 600 -3.45 -26.27 12.05
CA LYS A 600 -3.45 -27.36 11.04
C LYS A 600 -2.32 -27.23 10.02
N ALA A 601 -1.92 -26.01 9.69
CA ALA A 601 -0.79 -25.74 8.80
C ALA A 601 0.57 -25.82 9.51
N GLY A 602 0.59 -26.00 10.84
CA GLY A 602 1.82 -25.97 11.64
C GLY A 602 2.46 -24.58 11.74
N ILE A 603 1.67 -23.52 11.59
CA ILE A 603 2.09 -22.13 11.81
C ILE A 603 1.90 -21.79 13.28
N THR A 604 2.93 -21.19 13.87
CA THR A 604 2.90 -20.74 15.27
C THR A 604 3.13 -19.24 15.37
N PRO A 605 2.59 -18.59 16.42
CA PRO A 605 2.93 -17.19 16.69
C PRO A 605 4.43 -16.96 16.76
N VAL A 606 4.91 -15.82 16.27
CA VAL A 606 6.34 -15.46 16.34
C VAL A 606 6.78 -15.18 17.78
N ALA A 607 5.86 -14.81 18.66
CA ALA A 607 6.01 -14.73 20.11
C ALA A 607 4.65 -14.75 20.81
N GLN A 608 4.63 -15.18 22.07
CA GLN A 608 3.48 -15.04 22.96
C GLN A 608 3.50 -13.67 23.61
N THR A 609 2.46 -12.86 23.39
CA THR A 609 2.38 -11.50 23.95
C THR A 609 1.02 -11.27 24.64
N PRO A 610 0.94 -10.36 25.61
CA PRO A 610 -0.35 -9.88 26.09
C PRO A 610 -1.06 -9.07 24.99
N GLY A 611 -2.38 -8.93 25.10
CA GLY A 611 -3.14 -8.07 24.17
C GLY A 611 -2.59 -6.65 24.10
N GLY A 612 -2.54 -6.06 22.91
CA GLY A 612 -1.98 -4.73 22.66
C GLY A 612 -0.46 -4.68 22.49
N VAL A 613 0.22 -5.82 22.60
CA VAL A 613 1.65 -5.92 22.24
C VAL A 613 1.77 -6.70 20.93
N GLU A 614 2.22 -6.02 19.91
CA GLU A 614 2.54 -6.57 18.60
C GLU A 614 3.93 -7.23 18.62
N ALA A 615 4.06 -8.39 18.00
CA ALA A 615 5.32 -9.06 17.77
C ALA A 615 5.55 -9.31 16.29
N VAL A 616 6.69 -8.84 15.77
CA VAL A 616 7.09 -9.04 14.37
C VAL A 616 8.49 -9.62 14.32
N LEU A 617 8.70 -10.65 13.50
CA LEU A 617 9.97 -11.33 13.35
C LEU A 617 10.59 -11.04 11.98
N ARG A 618 11.82 -10.51 11.99
CA ARG A 618 12.64 -10.37 10.78
C ARG A 618 13.88 -11.29 10.87
N VAL A 619 14.24 -11.90 9.77
CA VAL A 619 15.44 -12.73 9.62
C VAL A 619 16.52 -11.90 8.94
N GLY A 620 17.72 -11.88 9.52
CA GLY A 620 18.86 -11.15 8.99
C GLY A 620 19.34 -11.69 7.64
N ARG A 621 20.11 -10.88 6.90
CA ARG A 621 20.62 -11.23 5.56
C ARG A 621 21.46 -12.50 5.51
N ASP A 622 22.13 -12.85 6.60
CA ASP A 622 22.95 -14.06 6.72
C ASP A 622 22.19 -15.29 7.22
N GLU A 623 20.88 -15.13 7.47
CA GLU A 623 19.97 -16.16 8.01
C GLU A 623 20.42 -16.76 9.36
N LYS A 624 21.42 -16.16 10.00
CA LYS A 624 21.97 -16.61 11.29
C LYS A 624 21.43 -15.84 12.48
N LYS A 625 20.73 -14.75 12.22
CA LYS A 625 20.20 -13.84 13.22
C LYS A 625 18.72 -13.61 12.99
N GLU A 626 17.99 -13.54 14.05
CA GLU A 626 16.59 -13.09 14.06
C GLU A 626 16.46 -11.84 14.91
N PHE A 627 15.55 -10.98 14.50
CA PHE A 627 15.18 -9.74 15.19
C PHE A 627 13.69 -9.80 15.50
N LEU A 628 13.38 -10.06 16.78
CA LEU A 628 12.02 -10.03 17.28
C LEU A 628 11.72 -8.61 17.77
N PHE A 629 10.88 -7.90 17.04
CA PHE A 629 10.34 -6.61 17.43
C PHE A 629 9.14 -6.83 18.35
N LEU A 630 9.13 -6.14 19.48
CA LEU A 630 8.03 -6.11 20.44
C LEU A 630 7.59 -4.67 20.61
N LEU A 631 6.33 -4.38 20.27
CA LEU A 631 5.78 -3.04 20.18
C LEU A 631 4.55 -2.94 21.08
N ASN A 632 4.66 -2.18 22.16
CA ASN A 632 3.54 -1.96 23.08
C ASN A 632 2.69 -0.79 22.60
N HIS A 633 1.51 -1.06 22.07
CA HIS A 633 0.57 -0.04 21.61
C HIS A 633 -0.34 0.51 22.72
N GLU A 634 -0.20 -0.03 23.93
CA GLU A 634 -1.02 0.36 25.07
C GLU A 634 -0.46 1.57 25.83
N LYS A 635 -1.34 2.28 26.52
CA LYS A 635 -1.01 3.43 27.39
C LYS A 635 -0.48 3.03 28.76
N ILE A 636 -0.29 1.75 28.97
CA ILE A 636 0.17 1.13 30.21
C ILE A 636 1.37 0.23 29.93
N GLU A 637 2.13 -0.05 30.98
CA GLU A 637 3.21 -1.01 30.95
C GLU A 637 2.70 -2.42 30.66
N GLN A 638 3.43 -3.17 29.83
CA GLN A 638 3.15 -4.55 29.49
C GLN A 638 4.36 -5.44 29.78
N SER A 639 4.10 -6.68 30.16
CA SER A 639 5.14 -7.68 30.46
C SER A 639 5.09 -8.83 29.47
N VAL A 640 6.19 -9.06 28.75
CA VAL A 640 6.32 -10.09 27.73
C VAL A 640 7.29 -11.18 28.19
N PRO A 641 6.96 -12.47 28.08
CA PRO A 641 7.89 -13.55 28.40
C PRO A 641 9.01 -13.61 27.35
N VAL A 642 10.23 -13.80 27.79
CA VAL A 642 11.40 -14.01 26.92
C VAL A 642 11.56 -15.51 26.67
N GLU A 643 11.32 -15.95 25.44
CA GLU A 643 11.29 -17.39 25.10
C GLU A 643 12.67 -17.98 24.76
N GLN A 644 13.63 -17.10 24.41
CA GLN A 644 15.03 -17.47 24.09
C GLN A 644 15.97 -16.40 24.60
N ASP A 645 17.24 -16.78 24.85
CA ASP A 645 18.28 -15.80 25.18
C ASP A 645 18.42 -14.78 24.06
N ALA A 646 18.46 -13.50 24.40
CA ALA A 646 18.49 -12.41 23.43
C ALA A 646 19.17 -11.17 23.98
N THR A 647 19.69 -10.35 23.07
CA THR A 647 20.17 -8.98 23.36
C THR A 647 19.13 -7.98 22.84
N ASP A 648 18.64 -7.09 23.69
CA ASP A 648 17.81 -5.99 23.25
C ASP A 648 18.67 -4.89 22.61
N LEU A 649 18.52 -4.68 21.32
CA LEU A 649 19.33 -3.70 20.55
C LEU A 649 19.02 -2.24 20.89
N VAL A 650 17.86 -1.96 21.51
CA VAL A 650 17.46 -0.60 21.92
C VAL A 650 18.16 -0.20 23.24
N THR A 651 18.20 -1.12 24.18
CA THR A 651 18.74 -0.84 25.53
C THR A 651 20.15 -1.43 25.78
N GLY A 652 20.59 -2.35 24.93
CA GLY A 652 21.81 -3.12 25.11
C GLY A 652 21.72 -4.20 26.21
N MET A 653 20.55 -4.42 26.80
CA MET A 653 20.36 -5.40 27.89
C MET A 653 20.32 -6.83 27.35
N GLU A 654 21.00 -7.72 28.10
CA GLU A 654 20.93 -9.17 27.88
C GLU A 654 19.72 -9.76 28.61
N TRP A 655 18.92 -10.55 27.91
CA TRP A 655 17.76 -11.24 28.45
C TRP A 655 17.93 -12.75 28.39
N LYS A 656 17.59 -13.42 29.45
CA LYS A 656 17.65 -14.89 29.53
C LYS A 656 16.28 -15.50 29.30
N LYS A 657 16.26 -16.67 28.69
CA LYS A 657 15.05 -17.48 28.53
C LYS A 657 14.34 -17.66 29.87
N GLY A 658 13.03 -17.44 29.88
CA GLY A 658 12.20 -17.55 31.09
C GLY A 658 12.10 -16.25 31.90
N SER A 659 12.88 -15.20 31.56
CA SER A 659 12.72 -13.88 32.18
C SER A 659 11.49 -13.17 31.61
N LYS A 660 11.11 -12.04 32.23
CA LYS A 660 10.02 -11.18 31.78
C LYS A 660 10.58 -9.82 31.39
N LEU A 661 10.40 -9.46 30.13
CA LEU A 661 10.75 -8.13 29.62
C LEU A 661 9.57 -7.18 29.86
N THR A 662 9.84 -6.04 30.44
CA THR A 662 8.86 -5.00 30.70
C THR A 662 8.95 -3.90 29.62
N LEU A 663 7.86 -3.67 28.90
CA LEU A 663 7.71 -2.60 27.92
C LEU A 663 6.88 -1.48 28.55
N PRO A 664 7.41 -0.26 28.69
CA PRO A 664 6.62 0.88 29.15
C PRO A 664 5.48 1.19 28.18
N ALA A 665 4.59 2.11 28.54
CA ALA A 665 3.58 2.65 27.60
C ALA A 665 4.25 3.12 26.30
N TYR A 666 3.74 2.67 25.15
CA TYR A 666 4.33 2.92 23.83
C TYR A 666 5.79 2.45 23.68
N GLY A 667 6.20 1.47 24.51
CA GLY A 667 7.56 0.93 24.53
C GLY A 667 7.88 0.04 23.35
N VAL A 668 9.18 0.00 23.00
CA VAL A 668 9.72 -0.81 21.90
C VAL A 668 10.93 -1.57 22.41
N ALA A 669 11.04 -2.84 22.05
CA ALA A 669 12.26 -3.64 22.18
C ALA A 669 12.57 -4.38 20.87
N ILE A 670 13.84 -4.58 20.56
CA ILE A 670 14.31 -5.35 19.41
C ILE A 670 15.25 -6.45 19.93
N LEU A 671 14.71 -7.63 20.07
CA LEU A 671 15.44 -8.77 20.61
C LEU A 671 16.20 -9.49 19.49
N LYS A 672 17.52 -9.30 19.46
CA LYS A 672 18.45 -10.03 18.59
C LYS A 672 18.73 -11.39 19.18
N ARG A 673 18.54 -12.44 18.43
CA ARG A 673 18.80 -13.82 18.81
C ARG A 673 19.48 -14.59 17.68
N SER A 674 20.21 -15.64 18.01
CA SER A 674 20.76 -16.58 17.02
C SER A 674 19.71 -17.59 16.60
N VAL A 675 19.69 -17.96 15.31
CA VAL A 675 18.83 -19.02 14.74
C VAL A 675 19.36 -20.38 15.18
#